data_1ce6e07abce98d07697b02c0bcc91e34
#
_entry.id   1ce6e07abce98d07697b02c0bcc91e34
#
_cell.length_a   1.000
_cell.length_b   1.000
_cell.length_c   1.000
_cell.angle_alpha   90.00
_cell.angle_beta   90.00
_cell.angle_gamma   90.00
#
_symmetry.space_group_name_H-M   'P 1'
#
loop_
_entity.id
_entity.type
_entity.pdbx_description
1 polymer ?
#
loop_
_entity_poly.entity_id
_entity_poly.type
_entity_poly.pdbx_seq_one_letter_code
_entity_poly.pdbx_strand_id
1 'polypeptide(L)'
;RFWLSLVVEEDNPTPLPNLEHKIMQGNSLVSQYEGIELFDDDFLNSAESINDEKNKVQEKLDAIQKEYFSLHSDGEFTTARKIEIEEDIKRIQRRLKFLNNKNTATVETGSLFDVPQVKKIAQQKAKLLQSKIAQYVTVDSRTNKENLKKDIDDLKWDLIEATLEERDEIDKLDEIKKLRKDRIKPFFIWKLEFGDVFKDNGGFDVIIGNPPYIDSEGMINAGQKDLREYISKTYKYTKGNWDIYIAFFEIGLELLKDMAVLTYITPDKWLAKPFGKEFRKHSLKYITHLLKSGRDVFESVGVDSIVTIFSKKDSSYFKYLDSIDHVVGDIKKEIIKDPYQLDIVFSKNLELILDITNNNSTIKTTENLLFENACATSDCYTLKDILRDNTTNDNFLEDDYYKVINTGTIDQYLSKWGKKDMTYLRGKYLYPVVLKKEFHNTFPNSYGGKASASKLIIKGLTLLDASIDINGTTIPGKSTLILRSENIETLMLISAILNSKFALFYIKERYSASSYNTGINFTKDMLNNFPYPASISKEFKNVVIVLVKLILSNSLENRDRIKNVLNMAILELYFYDHMKELEIDIVRFIANDINTIIENNNKNLTRIQKISLNDKINTFWNDSNNETFKRINSFSEKSPNILKPILEG
;
A
#
# COMPACT_ATOMS: atom_id res chain seq x y z
N ARG A 1 6.08 -10.48 34.05
CA ARG A 1 4.91 -11.21 33.47
C ARG A 1 5.37 -12.37 32.61
N PHE A 2 6.32 -12.20 31.71
CA PHE A 2 6.88 -13.27 30.87
C PHE A 2 7.45 -14.44 31.64
N TRP A 3 8.09 -14.16 32.77
CA TRP A 3 8.62 -15.14 33.74
C TRP A 3 7.52 -16.03 34.34
N LEU A 4 6.41 -15.42 34.74
CA LEU A 4 5.26 -16.13 35.33
C LEU A 4 4.56 -17.03 34.28
N SER A 5 4.47 -16.62 33.03
CA SER A 5 3.83 -17.44 31.98
C SER A 5 4.64 -18.68 31.61
N LEU A 6 5.97 -18.67 31.78
CA LEU A 6 6.83 -19.83 31.50
C LEU A 6 6.83 -20.88 32.66
N VAL A 7 6.39 -20.49 33.87
CA VAL A 7 6.42 -21.34 35.05
C VAL A 7 5.05 -21.88 35.44
N VAL A 8 3.96 -21.22 34.99
CA VAL A 8 2.58 -21.54 35.41
C VAL A 8 2.08 -22.89 34.87
N GLU A 9 2.62 -23.39 33.75
CA GLU A 9 2.22 -24.64 33.13
C GLU A 9 3.19 -25.79 33.32
N GLU A 10 4.26 -25.61 34.11
CA GLU A 10 5.29 -26.63 34.32
C GLU A 10 5.13 -27.31 35.71
N ASP A 11 4.93 -28.62 35.74
CA ASP A 11 4.83 -29.43 36.96
C ASP A 11 6.13 -29.47 37.76
N ASN A 12 7.29 -29.30 37.12
CA ASN A 12 8.62 -29.25 37.73
C ASN A 12 9.47 -28.13 37.11
N PRO A 13 9.29 -26.87 37.54
CA PRO A 13 10.00 -25.74 36.92
C PRO A 13 11.52 -25.86 37.13
N THR A 14 12.27 -25.96 36.04
CA THR A 14 13.73 -25.86 36.07
C THR A 14 14.15 -24.37 36.16
N PRO A 15 15.35 -24.08 36.73
CA PRO A 15 15.89 -22.74 36.74
C PRO A 15 15.93 -22.18 35.30
N LEU A 16 15.33 -21.00 35.09
CA LEU A 16 15.33 -20.36 33.78
C LEU A 16 16.77 -20.11 33.31
N PRO A 17 17.08 -20.36 32.03
CA PRO A 17 18.38 -20.01 31.48
C PRO A 17 18.59 -18.49 31.59
N ASN A 18 19.86 -18.07 31.74
CA ASN A 18 20.21 -16.65 31.80
C ASN A 18 19.66 -15.89 30.55
N LEU A 19 18.68 -14.99 30.77
CA LEU A 19 18.02 -14.22 29.74
C LEU A 19 18.74 -12.89 29.40
N GLU A 20 19.84 -12.55 30.10
CA GLU A 20 20.52 -11.25 29.97
C GLU A 20 20.99 -10.93 28.56
N HIS A 21 21.27 -11.96 27.73
CA HIS A 21 21.64 -11.76 26.32
C HIS A 21 20.52 -12.13 25.32
N LYS A 22 19.31 -12.47 25.82
CA LYS A 22 18.18 -12.86 24.96
C LYS A 22 17.10 -11.77 24.88
N ILE A 23 17.01 -10.89 25.88
CA ILE A 23 16.11 -9.74 25.91
C ILE A 23 16.96 -8.49 25.80
N MET A 24 16.80 -7.77 24.67
CA MET A 24 17.56 -6.57 24.37
C MET A 24 16.63 -5.39 24.16
N GLN A 25 17.09 -4.21 24.55
CA GLN A 25 16.38 -2.95 24.40
C GLN A 25 17.08 -2.09 23.34
N GLY A 26 16.31 -1.45 22.48
CA GLY A 26 16.80 -0.48 21.53
C GLY A 26 15.78 -0.18 20.44
N ASN A 27 16.00 0.89 19.69
CA ASN A 27 15.17 1.19 18.51
C ASN A 27 15.62 0.33 17.34
N SER A 28 14.82 -0.69 17.01
CA SER A 28 15.11 -1.71 15.99
C SER A 28 15.33 -1.17 14.58
N LEU A 29 14.86 0.05 14.29
CA LEU A 29 14.97 0.69 12.98
C LEU A 29 16.15 1.67 12.89
N VAL A 30 16.88 1.92 13.96
CA VAL A 30 17.89 2.97 14.03
C VAL A 30 19.27 2.37 14.32
N SER A 31 20.20 2.52 13.40
CA SER A 31 21.60 2.11 13.53
C SER A 31 22.56 3.29 13.79
N GLN A 32 22.03 4.51 13.85
CA GLN A 32 22.79 5.75 14.11
C GLN A 32 22.07 6.61 15.16
N TYR A 33 22.76 7.61 15.70
CA TYR A 33 22.16 8.61 16.60
C TYR A 33 22.51 10.02 16.12
N GLU A 34 21.50 10.89 15.86
CA GLU A 34 21.67 12.28 15.43
C GLU A 34 22.66 12.45 14.26
N GLY A 35 22.60 11.53 13.27
CA GLY A 35 23.49 11.51 12.12
C GLY A 35 24.93 11.07 12.44
N ILE A 36 25.15 10.50 13.62
CA ILE A 36 26.42 9.87 14.01
C ILE A 36 26.32 8.40 13.67
N GLU A 37 27.05 7.98 12.64
CA GLU A 37 27.12 6.57 12.27
C GLU A 37 27.86 5.77 13.33
N LEU A 38 27.20 4.76 13.88
CA LEU A 38 27.76 3.90 14.92
C LEU A 38 28.31 2.59 14.35
N PHE A 39 28.03 2.33 13.06
CA PHE A 39 28.37 1.08 12.42
C PHE A 39 28.34 1.20 10.89
N ASP A 40 29.34 0.62 10.22
CA ASP A 40 29.45 0.56 8.78
C ASP A 40 29.38 -0.89 8.29
N ASP A 41 28.34 -1.23 7.55
CA ASP A 41 28.10 -2.58 6.99
C ASP A 41 29.20 -2.98 5.98
N ASP A 42 29.75 -2.03 5.22
CA ASP A 42 30.84 -2.31 4.27
C ASP A 42 32.14 -2.71 4.97
N PHE A 43 32.32 -2.24 6.18
CA PHE A 43 33.45 -2.63 7.00
C PHE A 43 33.35 -4.09 7.47
N LEU A 44 32.18 -4.59 7.82
CA LEU A 44 31.97 -6.02 8.17
C LEU A 44 32.25 -6.91 6.96
N ASN A 45 31.73 -6.56 5.79
CA ASN A 45 31.94 -7.32 4.57
C ASN A 45 33.44 -7.42 4.21
N SER A 46 34.19 -6.33 4.43
CA SER A 46 35.63 -6.32 4.23
C SER A 46 36.39 -7.11 5.29
N ALA A 47 35.97 -7.08 6.56
CA ALA A 47 36.56 -7.83 7.64
C ALA A 47 36.25 -9.34 7.54
N GLU A 48 35.03 -9.71 7.10
CA GLU A 48 34.66 -11.09 6.80
C GLU A 48 35.50 -11.68 5.66
N SER A 49 35.70 -10.92 4.55
CA SER A 49 36.54 -11.35 3.44
C SER A 49 38.02 -11.61 3.84
N ILE A 50 38.56 -10.79 4.75
CA ILE A 50 39.93 -10.98 5.27
C ILE A 50 39.99 -12.17 6.23
N ASN A 51 38.91 -12.37 7.01
CA ASN A 51 38.82 -13.50 7.94
C ASN A 51 38.64 -14.83 7.20
N ASP A 52 37.87 -14.87 6.12
CA ASP A 52 37.72 -16.03 5.24
C ASP A 52 39.04 -16.40 4.55
N GLU A 53 39.82 -15.40 4.11
CA GLU A 53 41.17 -15.64 3.57
C GLU A 53 42.11 -16.20 4.65
N LYS A 54 42.01 -15.66 5.87
CA LYS A 54 42.79 -16.13 7.02
C LYS A 54 42.43 -17.57 7.39
N ASN A 55 41.18 -17.91 7.46
CA ASN A 55 40.70 -19.27 7.78
C ASN A 55 41.16 -20.28 6.70
N LYS A 56 41.03 -19.95 5.42
CA LYS A 56 41.54 -20.77 4.31
C LYS A 56 43.07 -20.99 4.36
N VAL A 57 43.79 -19.97 4.80
CA VAL A 57 45.24 -20.06 4.93
C VAL A 57 45.62 -20.86 6.18
N GLN A 58 44.82 -20.78 7.27
CA GLN A 58 44.99 -21.61 8.47
C GLN A 58 44.72 -23.08 8.18
N GLU A 59 43.60 -23.40 7.50
CA GLU A 59 43.28 -24.77 7.09
C GLU A 59 44.39 -25.42 6.25
N LYS A 60 45.00 -24.63 5.33
CA LYS A 60 46.19 -25.09 4.57
C LYS A 60 47.39 -25.36 5.45
N LEU A 61 47.61 -24.55 6.48
CA LEU A 61 48.69 -24.75 7.44
C LEU A 61 48.46 -26.06 8.23
N ASP A 62 47.25 -26.27 8.71
CA ASP A 62 46.87 -27.45 9.50
C ASP A 62 46.96 -28.75 8.66
N ALA A 63 46.58 -28.68 7.36
CA ALA A 63 46.69 -29.78 6.43
C ALA A 63 48.15 -30.20 6.17
N ILE A 64 49.04 -29.19 5.93
CA ILE A 64 50.47 -29.41 5.70
C ILE A 64 51.16 -29.88 6.99
N GLN A 65 50.75 -29.41 8.15
CA GLN A 65 51.27 -29.90 9.42
C GLN A 65 50.86 -31.35 9.67
N LYS A 66 49.62 -31.74 9.35
CA LYS A 66 49.18 -33.13 9.41
C LYS A 66 49.97 -34.03 8.45
N GLU A 67 50.22 -33.59 7.23
CA GLU A 67 51.08 -34.28 6.26
C GLU A 67 52.51 -34.46 6.81
N TYR A 68 53.06 -33.38 7.39
CA TYR A 68 54.37 -33.43 8.03
C TYR A 68 54.46 -34.49 9.13
N PHE A 69 53.45 -34.57 10.00
CA PHE A 69 53.40 -35.54 11.10
C PHE A 69 53.16 -36.96 10.60
N SER A 70 52.32 -37.20 9.59
CA SER A 70 52.08 -38.53 9.04
C SER A 70 53.33 -39.09 8.35
N LEU A 71 54.00 -38.30 7.54
CA LEU A 71 55.26 -38.68 6.89
C LEU A 71 56.41 -38.96 7.89
N HIS A 72 56.35 -38.30 9.04
CA HIS A 72 57.33 -38.50 10.11
C HIS A 72 57.04 -39.79 10.89
N SER A 73 55.78 -40.21 11.05
CA SER A 73 55.39 -41.44 11.73
C SER A 73 55.60 -42.71 10.88
N ASP A 74 55.47 -42.59 9.56
CA ASP A 74 55.49 -43.71 8.63
C ASP A 74 56.90 -44.05 8.09
N GLY A 75 57.93 -43.29 8.51
CA GLY A 75 59.33 -43.53 8.16
C GLY A 75 59.68 -43.26 6.69
N GLU A 76 58.80 -42.65 5.91
CA GLU A 76 58.99 -42.34 4.46
C GLU A 76 59.58 -40.93 4.23
N PHE A 77 60.25 -40.35 5.18
CA PHE A 77 60.73 -38.96 5.15
C PHE A 77 62.04 -38.82 4.36
N THR A 78 61.93 -38.39 3.09
CA THR A 78 63.15 -37.98 2.36
C THR A 78 63.56 -36.58 2.76
N THR A 79 64.87 -36.34 2.86
CA THR A 79 65.43 -35.01 3.25
C THR A 79 64.94 -33.90 2.35
N ALA A 80 64.72 -34.15 1.06
CA ALA A 80 64.22 -33.20 0.09
C ALA A 80 62.77 -32.79 0.38
N ARG A 81 61.89 -33.78 0.68
CA ARG A 81 60.44 -33.51 1.02
C ARG A 81 60.28 -32.76 2.33
N LYS A 82 61.15 -33.07 3.30
CA LYS A 82 61.18 -32.32 4.56
C LYS A 82 61.46 -30.82 4.36
N ILE A 83 62.49 -30.50 3.57
CA ILE A 83 62.87 -29.08 3.27
C ILE A 83 61.69 -28.40 2.57
N GLU A 84 61.06 -29.03 1.60
CA GLU A 84 59.93 -28.50 0.84
C GLU A 84 58.74 -28.13 1.77
N ILE A 85 58.34 -29.08 2.64
CA ILE A 85 57.25 -28.86 3.58
C ILE A 85 57.57 -27.77 4.61
N GLU A 86 58.80 -27.73 5.12
CA GLU A 86 59.24 -26.68 6.05
C GLU A 86 59.27 -25.28 5.38
N GLU A 87 59.60 -25.19 4.09
CA GLU A 87 59.52 -23.93 3.33
C GLU A 87 58.07 -23.50 3.09
N ASP A 88 57.17 -24.45 2.79
CA ASP A 88 55.74 -24.16 2.63
C ASP A 88 55.11 -23.72 3.97
N ILE A 89 55.43 -24.35 5.06
CA ILE A 89 54.97 -23.92 6.42
C ILE A 89 55.48 -22.48 6.68
N LYS A 90 56.73 -22.17 6.42
CA LYS A 90 57.27 -20.81 6.61
C LYS A 90 56.60 -19.78 5.70
N ARG A 91 56.28 -20.16 4.44
CA ARG A 91 55.57 -19.30 3.49
C ARG A 91 54.15 -18.99 3.96
N ILE A 92 53.40 -19.99 4.42
CA ILE A 92 52.06 -19.85 4.91
C ILE A 92 52.02 -19.06 6.24
N GLN A 93 52.97 -19.31 7.14
CA GLN A 93 53.11 -18.52 8.38
C GLN A 93 53.37 -17.04 8.10
N ARG A 94 54.22 -16.73 7.10
CA ARG A 94 54.43 -15.34 6.66
C ARG A 94 53.14 -14.71 6.12
N ARG A 95 52.37 -15.47 5.35
CA ARG A 95 51.08 -15.00 4.83
C ARG A 95 50.05 -14.74 5.97
N LEU A 96 49.96 -15.64 6.93
CA LEU A 96 49.13 -15.43 8.14
C LEU A 96 49.57 -14.20 8.94
N LYS A 97 50.88 -14.03 9.12
CA LYS A 97 51.43 -12.84 9.80
C LYS A 97 51.13 -11.53 9.03
N PHE A 98 51.16 -11.58 7.69
CA PHE A 98 50.78 -10.47 6.84
C PHE A 98 49.30 -10.13 6.95
N LEU A 99 48.41 -11.15 6.93
CA LEU A 99 46.98 -10.97 7.09
C LEU A 99 46.62 -10.46 8.50
N ASN A 100 47.29 -10.94 9.55
CA ASN A 100 47.15 -10.43 10.91
C ASN A 100 47.62 -8.96 11.04
N ASN A 101 48.69 -8.58 10.37
CA ASN A 101 49.21 -7.20 10.38
C ASN A 101 48.34 -6.26 9.51
N LYS A 102 47.70 -6.76 8.47
CA LYS A 102 46.80 -5.96 7.63
C LYS A 102 45.58 -5.48 8.41
N ASN A 103 45.08 -6.27 9.36
CA ASN A 103 44.04 -5.86 10.29
C ASN A 103 44.46 -4.77 11.29
N THR A 104 45.80 -4.65 11.54
CA THR A 104 46.35 -3.57 12.37
C THR A 104 46.89 -2.39 11.58
N ALA A 105 47.23 -2.57 10.29
CA ALA A 105 47.89 -1.55 9.46
C ALA A 105 46.88 -0.60 8.72
N THR A 106 45.59 -0.86 8.71
CA THR A 106 44.58 0.11 8.24
C THR A 106 44.41 1.31 9.18
N VAL A 107 45.17 1.36 10.27
CA VAL A 107 45.17 2.45 11.26
C VAL A 107 46.25 3.51 11.05
N GLU A 108 47.27 3.28 10.16
CA GLU A 108 48.45 4.14 10.07
C GLU A 108 48.80 4.67 8.65
N THR A 109 47.83 5.25 7.92
CA THR A 109 48.18 6.12 6.79
C THR A 109 47.32 7.35 6.74
N GLY A 110 47.49 8.24 7.69
CA GLY A 110 46.97 9.61 7.68
C GLY A 110 48.14 10.59 7.62
N SER A 111 48.27 11.25 6.49
CA SER A 111 49.24 12.32 6.19
C SER A 111 49.33 13.37 7.29
N LEU A 112 50.61 13.69 7.58
CA LEU A 112 51.08 14.74 8.49
C LEU A 112 50.89 16.09 7.80
N PHE A 113 49.80 16.84 8.07
CA PHE A 113 49.78 18.31 7.97
C PHE A 113 48.54 18.89 8.69
N ASP A 114 48.77 19.71 9.66
CA ASP A 114 48.05 20.70 10.44
C ASP A 114 46.55 20.95 10.23
N VAL A 115 45.73 20.67 11.28
CA VAL A 115 44.51 21.39 11.63
C VAL A 115 44.32 21.36 13.19
N PRO A 116 43.72 22.40 13.82
CA PRO A 116 43.78 22.65 15.28
C PRO A 116 43.19 21.55 16.16
N GLN A 117 43.72 21.39 17.33
CA GLN A 117 43.56 20.28 18.29
C GLN A 117 42.15 19.94 18.80
N VAL A 118 41.08 20.67 18.47
CA VAL A 118 39.75 20.53 19.06
C VAL A 118 38.86 19.51 18.34
N LYS A 119 39.16 19.13 17.09
CA LYS A 119 38.33 18.14 16.33
C LYS A 119 38.79 16.67 16.44
N LYS A 120 39.56 16.30 17.45
CA LYS A 120 40.27 15.01 17.46
C LYS A 120 39.60 13.90 18.27
N ILE A 121 38.71 14.21 19.22
CA ILE A 121 38.22 13.18 20.19
C ILE A 121 37.20 12.26 19.57
N ALA A 122 36.17 12.79 18.92
CA ALA A 122 35.15 11.97 18.25
C ALA A 122 35.75 11.10 17.14
N GLN A 123 36.66 11.66 16.33
CA GLN A 123 37.33 10.91 15.28
C GLN A 123 38.24 9.79 15.82
N GLN A 124 38.91 10.00 16.94
CA GLN A 124 39.72 8.97 17.60
C GLN A 124 38.82 7.87 18.16
N LYS A 125 37.70 8.24 18.79
CA LYS A 125 36.72 7.28 19.29
C LYS A 125 36.06 6.46 18.17
N ALA A 126 35.74 7.07 17.03
CA ALA A 126 35.24 6.37 15.85
C ALA A 126 36.25 5.34 15.31
N LYS A 127 37.53 5.70 15.17
CA LYS A 127 38.59 4.77 14.77
C LYS A 127 38.78 3.62 15.76
N LEU A 128 38.71 3.91 17.08
CA LEU A 128 38.82 2.90 18.11
C LEU A 128 37.61 1.96 18.07
N LEU A 129 36.39 2.48 17.88
CA LEU A 129 35.17 1.70 17.75
C LEU A 129 35.27 0.73 16.55
N GLN A 130 35.69 1.21 15.37
CA GLN A 130 35.92 0.38 14.19
C GLN A 130 36.95 -0.73 14.46
N SER A 131 38.06 -0.40 15.12
CA SER A 131 39.11 -1.38 15.48
C SER A 131 38.56 -2.46 16.45
N LYS A 132 37.75 -2.08 17.44
CA LYS A 132 37.15 -3.03 18.39
C LYS A 132 36.09 -3.91 17.72
N ILE A 133 35.30 -3.36 16.80
CA ILE A 133 34.35 -4.12 15.99
C ILE A 133 35.08 -5.16 15.12
N ALA A 134 36.19 -4.78 14.47
CA ALA A 134 37.03 -5.70 13.73
C ALA A 134 37.59 -6.84 14.59
N GLN A 135 38.05 -6.52 15.79
CA GLN A 135 38.50 -7.53 16.76
C GLN A 135 37.36 -8.46 17.19
N TYR A 136 36.15 -7.93 17.42
CA TYR A 136 34.97 -8.70 17.80
C TYR A 136 34.60 -9.77 16.74
N VAL A 137 34.67 -9.42 15.47
CA VAL A 137 34.38 -10.33 14.35
C VAL A 137 35.44 -11.46 14.24
N THR A 138 36.69 -11.18 14.63
CA THR A 138 37.82 -12.12 14.44
C THR A 138 38.12 -12.98 15.66
N VAL A 139 37.58 -12.68 16.83
CA VAL A 139 37.84 -13.41 18.08
C VAL A 139 36.88 -14.59 18.23
N ASP A 140 37.41 -15.81 18.47
CA ASP A 140 36.63 -17.02 18.66
C ASP A 140 36.29 -17.33 20.15
N SER A 141 37.01 -16.73 21.09
CA SER A 141 36.77 -16.93 22.52
C SER A 141 35.52 -16.22 23.00
N ARG A 142 34.55 -16.95 23.55
CA ARG A 142 33.28 -16.40 24.08
C ARG A 142 33.50 -15.31 25.15
N THR A 143 34.38 -15.55 26.09
CA THR A 143 34.69 -14.56 27.15
C THR A 143 35.31 -13.28 26.61
N ASN A 144 36.20 -13.40 25.62
CA ASN A 144 36.79 -12.24 24.96
C ASN A 144 35.77 -11.47 24.09
N LYS A 145 34.82 -12.18 23.46
CA LYS A 145 33.71 -11.54 22.73
C LYS A 145 32.80 -10.74 23.66
N GLU A 146 32.44 -11.30 24.82
CA GLU A 146 31.59 -10.60 25.81
C GLU A 146 32.28 -9.32 26.32
N ASN A 147 33.58 -9.37 26.60
CA ASN A 147 34.35 -8.20 27.02
C ASN A 147 34.43 -7.15 25.90
N LEU A 148 34.72 -7.58 24.65
CA LEU A 148 34.77 -6.69 23.49
C LEU A 148 33.41 -6.06 23.21
N LYS A 149 32.32 -6.81 23.36
CA LYS A 149 30.97 -6.29 23.19
C LYS A 149 30.67 -5.17 24.21
N LYS A 150 31.08 -5.32 25.45
CA LYS A 150 30.95 -4.29 26.46
C LYS A 150 31.77 -3.05 26.12
N ASP A 151 33.04 -3.23 25.74
CA ASP A 151 33.90 -2.13 25.30
C ASP A 151 33.29 -1.37 24.10
N ILE A 152 32.74 -2.10 23.13
CA ILE A 152 32.07 -1.54 21.96
C ILE A 152 30.84 -0.74 22.36
N ASP A 153 30.03 -1.25 23.26
CA ASP A 153 28.85 -0.54 23.77
C ASP A 153 29.23 0.77 24.49
N ASP A 154 30.23 0.72 25.36
CA ASP A 154 30.73 1.93 26.01
C ASP A 154 31.29 2.94 24.99
N LEU A 155 32.05 2.48 24.02
CA LEU A 155 32.60 3.33 22.97
C LEU A 155 31.56 3.99 22.07
N LYS A 156 30.43 3.33 21.82
CA LYS A 156 29.30 3.94 21.07
C LYS A 156 28.76 5.16 21.83
N TRP A 157 28.48 5.01 23.11
CA TRP A 157 28.03 6.11 23.95
C TRP A 157 29.07 7.24 24.00
N ASP A 158 30.31 6.90 24.21
CA ASP A 158 31.41 7.85 24.25
C ASP A 158 31.58 8.60 22.92
N LEU A 159 31.36 7.94 21.76
CA LEU A 159 31.43 8.57 20.44
C LEU A 159 30.30 9.58 20.27
N ILE A 160 29.07 9.20 20.67
CA ILE A 160 27.91 10.08 20.60
C ILE A 160 28.14 11.31 21.48
N GLU A 161 28.50 11.10 22.75
CA GLU A 161 28.77 12.19 23.69
C GLU A 161 29.86 13.15 23.16
N ALA A 162 31.00 12.61 22.73
CA ALA A 162 32.10 13.43 22.19
C ALA A 162 31.69 14.19 20.90
N THR A 163 30.88 13.58 20.04
CA THR A 163 30.43 14.25 18.81
C THR A 163 29.45 15.38 19.11
N LEU A 164 28.54 15.19 20.07
CA LEU A 164 27.60 16.23 20.49
C LEU A 164 28.32 17.37 21.22
N GLU A 165 29.34 17.06 22.02
CA GLU A 165 30.22 18.08 22.65
C GLU A 165 30.97 18.90 21.56
N GLU A 166 31.53 18.25 20.54
CA GLU A 166 32.22 18.95 19.42
C GLU A 166 31.27 19.78 18.56
N ARG A 167 29.98 19.45 18.53
CA ARG A 167 28.92 20.21 17.83
C ARG A 167 28.29 21.33 18.66
N ASP A 168 28.66 21.43 19.95
CA ASP A 168 28.05 22.36 20.93
C ASP A 168 26.53 22.16 21.11
N GLU A 169 26.07 20.90 20.95
CA GLU A 169 24.66 20.50 21.09
C GLU A 169 24.36 20.08 22.54
N ILE A 170 24.43 21.03 23.48
CA ILE A 170 24.38 20.77 24.94
C ILE A 170 23.08 20.10 25.38
N ASP A 171 21.92 20.53 24.85
CA ASP A 171 20.62 19.96 25.22
C ASP A 171 20.53 18.46 24.85
N LYS A 172 21.03 18.09 23.68
CA LYS A 172 21.09 16.69 23.24
C LYS A 172 22.13 15.89 24.00
N LEU A 173 23.21 16.50 24.40
CA LEU A 173 24.25 15.88 25.24
C LEU A 173 23.67 15.50 26.62
N ASP A 174 22.89 16.37 27.23
CA ASP A 174 22.24 16.10 28.51
C ASP A 174 21.18 14.99 28.38
N GLU A 175 20.45 14.99 27.24
CA GLU A 175 19.49 13.93 26.93
C GLU A 175 20.18 12.56 26.79
N ILE A 176 21.26 12.48 26.00
CA ILE A 176 21.98 11.21 25.79
C ILE A 176 22.64 10.70 27.06
N LYS A 177 23.20 11.57 27.92
CA LYS A 177 23.73 11.21 29.23
C LYS A 177 22.67 10.64 30.14
N LYS A 178 21.44 11.19 30.07
CA LYS A 178 20.29 10.66 30.82
C LYS A 178 19.90 9.28 30.29
N LEU A 179 19.76 9.10 28.97
CA LEU A 179 19.45 7.82 28.33
C LEU A 179 20.48 6.76 28.66
N ARG A 180 21.78 7.11 28.67
CA ARG A 180 22.88 6.20 29.08
C ARG A 180 22.75 5.80 30.55
N LYS A 181 22.46 6.75 31.44
CA LYS A 181 22.23 6.49 32.86
C LYS A 181 21.03 5.59 33.12
N ASP A 182 19.95 5.83 32.39
CA ASP A 182 18.70 5.07 32.48
C ASP A 182 18.77 3.74 31.67
N ARG A 183 19.91 3.47 31.05
CA ARG A 183 20.16 2.29 30.17
C ARG A 183 19.18 2.14 29.04
N ILE A 184 18.66 3.25 28.48
CA ILE A 184 17.72 3.27 27.35
C ILE A 184 18.53 3.51 26.09
N LYS A 185 18.61 2.49 25.19
CA LYS A 185 19.33 2.60 23.92
C LYS A 185 18.40 3.14 22.83
N PRO A 186 18.63 4.36 22.27
CA PRO A 186 17.82 4.91 21.18
C PRO A 186 18.17 4.31 19.81
N PHE A 187 19.09 3.36 19.73
CA PHE A 187 19.56 2.66 18.54
C PHE A 187 19.69 1.16 18.80
N PHE A 188 19.72 0.37 17.70
CA PHE A 188 19.97 -1.06 17.78
C PHE A 188 20.73 -1.55 16.54
N ILE A 189 21.89 -2.17 16.72
CA ILE A 189 22.74 -2.63 15.63
C ILE A 189 22.66 -4.16 15.56
N TRP A 190 21.73 -4.69 14.74
CA TRP A 190 21.41 -6.10 14.63
C TRP A 190 22.62 -7.01 14.41
N LYS A 191 23.45 -6.69 13.42
CA LYS A 191 24.62 -7.50 13.06
C LYS A 191 25.70 -7.53 14.14
N LEU A 192 25.76 -6.52 14.99
CA LEU A 192 26.69 -6.49 16.11
C LEU A 192 26.12 -7.22 17.32
N GLU A 193 24.84 -6.97 17.65
CA GLU A 193 24.19 -7.61 18.80
C GLU A 193 24.04 -9.13 18.61
N PHE A 194 23.86 -9.59 17.38
CA PHE A 194 23.71 -10.98 16.98
C PHE A 194 24.82 -11.46 16.04
N GLY A 195 26.06 -10.97 16.22
CA GLY A 195 27.18 -11.24 15.30
C GLY A 195 27.41 -12.73 15.01
N ASP A 196 27.27 -13.61 16.02
CA ASP A 196 27.42 -15.06 15.84
C ASP A 196 26.31 -15.65 14.96
N VAL A 197 25.05 -15.17 15.07
CA VAL A 197 23.93 -15.63 14.24
C VAL A 197 24.18 -15.29 12.78
N PHE A 198 24.68 -14.09 12.49
CA PHE A 198 24.98 -13.69 11.10
C PHE A 198 26.22 -14.41 10.55
N LYS A 199 27.26 -14.59 11.37
CA LYS A 199 28.47 -15.28 10.98
C LYS A 199 28.24 -16.76 10.69
N ASP A 200 27.52 -17.46 11.60
CA ASP A 200 27.39 -18.91 11.55
C ASP A 200 26.22 -19.37 10.64
N ASN A 201 25.12 -18.57 10.59
CA ASN A 201 23.90 -18.94 9.91
C ASN A 201 23.50 -17.99 8.77
N GLY A 202 24.18 -16.87 8.58
CA GLY A 202 23.85 -15.84 7.58
C GLY A 202 22.59 -15.03 7.88
N GLY A 203 21.99 -15.18 9.06
CA GLY A 203 20.80 -14.46 9.51
C GLY A 203 19.88 -15.31 10.39
N PHE A 204 18.70 -14.78 10.70
CA PHE A 204 17.72 -15.45 11.55
C PHE A 204 16.91 -16.50 10.79
N ASP A 205 16.58 -17.61 11.46
CA ASP A 205 15.69 -18.67 10.97
C ASP A 205 14.23 -18.24 10.96
N VAL A 206 13.82 -17.56 12.04
CA VAL A 206 12.44 -17.10 12.23
C VAL A 206 12.45 -15.71 12.87
N ILE A 207 11.68 -14.80 12.27
CA ILE A 207 11.39 -13.49 12.85
C ILE A 207 9.89 -13.38 13.04
N ILE A 208 9.48 -13.08 14.29
CA ILE A 208 8.08 -12.88 14.67
C ILE A 208 7.95 -11.50 15.31
N GLY A 209 6.93 -10.74 14.94
CA GLY A 209 6.75 -9.43 15.54
C GLY A 209 5.35 -8.83 15.38
N ASN A 210 5.10 -7.85 16.24
CA ASN A 210 3.97 -6.94 16.15
C ASN A 210 4.53 -5.50 16.12
N PRO A 211 4.85 -4.98 14.92
CA PRO A 211 5.39 -3.64 14.76
C PRO A 211 4.41 -2.56 15.23
N PRO A 212 4.87 -1.35 15.60
CA PRO A 212 3.99 -0.24 15.95
C PRO A 212 3.06 0.16 14.79
N TYR A 213 1.83 0.61 15.11
CA TYR A 213 0.81 1.06 14.15
C TYR A 213 0.74 2.60 14.14
N ILE A 214 1.77 3.23 13.59
CA ILE A 214 1.88 4.69 13.48
C ILE A 214 2.21 5.04 12.04
N ASP A 215 1.42 5.96 11.45
CA ASP A 215 1.73 6.51 10.13
C ASP A 215 2.71 7.70 10.22
N SER A 216 3.27 8.08 9.09
CA SER A 216 4.27 9.14 9.01
C SER A 216 3.76 10.52 9.45
N GLU A 217 2.46 10.78 9.39
CA GLU A 217 1.81 12.00 9.88
C GLU A 217 1.63 11.93 11.41
N GLY A 218 1.22 10.78 11.93
CA GLY A 218 1.14 10.51 13.36
C GLY A 218 2.49 10.66 14.07
N MET A 219 3.59 10.27 13.43
CA MET A 219 4.95 10.49 13.95
C MET A 219 5.27 11.99 14.11
N ILE A 220 4.87 12.83 13.13
CA ILE A 220 5.06 14.29 13.24
C ILE A 220 4.25 14.85 14.41
N ASN A 221 2.98 14.44 14.54
CA ASN A 221 2.11 14.87 15.61
C ASN A 221 2.59 14.44 16.99
N ALA A 222 3.32 13.30 17.06
CA ALA A 222 3.96 12.80 18.27
C ALA A 222 5.35 13.42 18.56
N GLY A 223 5.78 14.44 17.80
CA GLY A 223 7.08 15.09 17.96
C GLY A 223 8.28 14.30 17.43
N GLN A 224 8.06 13.22 16.68
CA GLN A 224 9.12 12.32 16.16
C GLN A 224 9.55 12.67 14.72
N LYS A 225 9.66 13.95 14.41
CA LYS A 225 9.99 14.41 13.06
C LYS A 225 11.33 13.89 12.57
N ASP A 226 12.37 13.93 13.42
CA ASP A 226 13.73 13.53 13.05
C ASP A 226 13.80 12.02 12.79
N LEU A 227 13.14 11.22 13.64
CA LEU A 227 13.02 9.77 13.43
C LEU A 227 12.29 9.45 12.10
N ARG A 228 11.20 10.18 11.79
CA ARG A 228 10.49 10.02 10.52
C ARG A 228 11.38 10.35 9.32
N GLU A 229 12.16 11.43 9.38
CA GLU A 229 13.08 11.81 8.31
C GLU A 229 14.20 10.78 8.13
N TYR A 230 14.74 10.28 9.22
CA TYR A 230 15.73 9.20 9.20
C TYR A 230 15.17 7.95 8.51
N ILE A 231 14.00 7.46 8.94
CA ILE A 231 13.35 6.28 8.36
C ILE A 231 13.08 6.49 6.87
N SER A 232 12.57 7.65 6.46
CA SER A 232 12.30 7.97 5.04
C SER A 232 13.53 8.00 4.15
N LYS A 233 14.71 8.30 4.72
CA LYS A 233 15.99 8.32 3.99
C LYS A 233 16.62 6.94 3.95
N THR A 234 16.56 6.19 5.05
CA THR A 234 17.22 4.89 5.23
C THR A 234 16.48 3.76 4.53
N TYR A 235 15.14 3.70 4.66
CA TYR A 235 14.34 2.60 4.14
C TYR A 235 13.77 2.92 2.76
N LYS A 236 13.91 1.96 1.85
CA LYS A 236 13.57 2.11 0.44
C LYS A 236 12.09 2.28 0.18
N TYR A 237 11.25 1.54 0.94
CA TYR A 237 9.81 1.44 0.70
C TYR A 237 8.98 2.43 1.52
N THR A 238 9.58 3.26 2.36
CA THR A 238 8.92 4.28 3.15
C THR A 238 8.74 5.59 2.37
N LYS A 239 7.83 5.59 1.40
CA LYS A 239 7.55 6.73 0.51
C LYS A 239 6.09 7.19 0.64
N GLY A 240 5.86 8.50 0.55
CA GLY A 240 4.52 9.09 0.70
C GLY A 240 4.05 9.13 2.16
N ASN A 241 2.78 8.85 2.41
CA ASN A 241 2.21 8.74 3.77
C ASN A 241 2.24 7.26 4.22
N TRP A 242 3.42 6.77 4.54
CA TRP A 242 3.71 5.40 4.93
C TRP A 242 3.44 5.14 6.42
N ASP A 243 3.17 3.88 6.75
CA ASP A 243 3.12 3.39 8.12
C ASP A 243 4.48 2.77 8.51
N ILE A 244 4.89 2.93 9.77
CA ILE A 244 6.23 2.52 10.25
C ILE A 244 6.51 1.01 10.08
N TYR A 245 5.48 0.16 10.09
CA TYR A 245 5.64 -1.28 9.90
C TYR A 245 6.20 -1.65 8.52
N ILE A 246 6.15 -0.75 7.51
CA ILE A 246 6.82 -0.96 6.21
C ILE A 246 8.34 -1.04 6.40
N ALA A 247 8.92 -0.18 7.23
CA ALA A 247 10.34 -0.26 7.57
C ALA A 247 10.68 -1.55 8.35
N PHE A 248 9.78 -1.99 9.25
CA PHE A 248 9.95 -3.27 9.94
C PHE A 248 9.90 -4.47 9.01
N PHE A 249 9.03 -4.48 8.00
CA PHE A 249 9.04 -5.52 6.97
C PHE A 249 10.35 -5.52 6.19
N GLU A 250 10.84 -4.36 5.80
CA GLU A 250 12.08 -4.21 5.04
C GLU A 250 13.27 -4.77 5.81
N ILE A 251 13.50 -4.28 7.03
CA ILE A 251 14.61 -4.78 7.86
C ILE A 251 14.43 -6.25 8.25
N GLY A 252 13.19 -6.68 8.55
CA GLY A 252 12.91 -8.08 8.86
C GLY A 252 13.30 -9.02 7.73
N LEU A 253 12.98 -8.66 6.47
CA LEU A 253 13.38 -9.44 5.30
C LEU A 253 14.91 -9.41 5.07
N GLU A 254 15.59 -8.32 5.38
CA GLU A 254 17.06 -8.22 5.30
C GLU A 254 17.76 -9.11 6.31
N LEU A 255 17.24 -9.18 7.54
CA LEU A 255 17.81 -9.96 8.63
C LEU A 255 17.58 -11.47 8.52
N LEU A 256 16.68 -11.93 7.64
CA LEU A 256 16.44 -13.35 7.39
C LEU A 256 17.57 -13.99 6.60
N LYS A 257 17.97 -15.19 6.99
CA LYS A 257 18.75 -16.07 6.12
C LYS A 257 17.89 -16.64 4.98
N ASP A 258 18.52 -17.32 4.03
CA ASP A 258 17.80 -18.01 2.97
C ASP A 258 16.90 -19.13 3.54
N MET A 259 15.75 -19.36 2.92
CA MET A 259 14.74 -20.35 3.33
C MET A 259 14.06 -20.07 4.69
N ALA A 260 14.39 -18.99 5.38
CA ALA A 260 13.84 -18.59 6.67
C ALA A 260 12.46 -17.92 6.55
N VAL A 261 11.81 -17.68 7.70
CA VAL A 261 10.43 -17.21 7.78
C VAL A 261 10.33 -15.92 8.60
N LEU A 262 9.67 -14.91 8.03
CA LEU A 262 9.24 -13.70 8.72
C LEU A 262 7.72 -13.70 8.86
N THR A 263 7.21 -13.44 10.05
CA THR A 263 5.78 -13.28 10.27
C THR A 263 5.48 -12.07 11.15
N TYR A 264 4.65 -11.17 10.62
CA TYR A 264 4.17 -9.99 11.37
C TYR A 264 2.66 -9.90 11.31
N ILE A 265 2.07 -9.44 12.42
CA ILE A 265 0.70 -8.93 12.45
C ILE A 265 0.74 -7.42 12.27
N THR A 266 -0.01 -6.90 11.31
CA THR A 266 -0.05 -5.47 10.96
C THR A 266 -1.45 -5.05 10.53
N PRO A 267 -1.77 -3.75 10.49
CA PRO A 267 -2.93 -3.27 9.73
C PRO A 267 -2.88 -3.74 8.29
N ASP A 268 -4.04 -4.03 7.69
CA ASP A 268 -4.18 -4.53 6.33
C ASP A 268 -4.02 -3.42 5.25
N LYS A 269 -3.97 -2.15 5.63
CA LYS A 269 -3.89 -0.99 4.74
C LYS A 269 -2.80 -1.11 3.66
N TRP A 270 -1.65 -1.70 3.97
CA TRP A 270 -0.55 -1.84 3.03
C TRP A 270 -0.88 -2.75 1.84
N LEU A 271 -1.88 -3.64 1.98
CA LEU A 271 -2.33 -4.53 0.91
C LEU A 271 -2.96 -3.76 -0.27
N ALA A 272 -3.58 -2.61 -0.01
CA ALA A 272 -4.34 -1.84 -0.99
C ALA A 272 -3.78 -0.44 -1.24
N LYS A 273 -3.35 0.30 -0.18
CA LYS A 273 -3.01 1.72 -0.27
C LYS A 273 -1.78 1.99 -1.14
N PRO A 274 -1.70 3.18 -1.78
CA PRO A 274 -0.60 3.55 -2.69
C PRO A 274 0.78 3.47 -2.06
N PHE A 275 0.94 3.84 -0.78
CA PHE A 275 2.23 3.80 -0.10
C PHE A 275 2.85 2.40 -0.04
N GLY A 276 2.02 1.35 -0.01
CA GLY A 276 2.47 -0.04 0.03
C GLY A 276 2.86 -0.61 -1.35
N LYS A 277 2.62 0.09 -2.47
CA LYS A 277 2.79 -0.44 -3.82
C LYS A 277 4.19 -1.00 -4.08
N GLU A 278 5.23 -0.22 -3.84
CA GLU A 278 6.61 -0.63 -4.13
C GLU A 278 7.05 -1.78 -3.20
N PHE A 279 6.61 -1.76 -1.94
CA PHE A 279 6.85 -2.88 -1.03
C PHE A 279 6.12 -4.15 -1.50
N ARG A 280 4.84 -4.07 -1.88
CA ARG A 280 4.10 -5.22 -2.42
C ARG A 280 4.76 -5.82 -3.66
N LYS A 281 5.16 -4.96 -4.61
CA LYS A 281 5.89 -5.38 -5.82
C LYS A 281 7.15 -6.18 -5.49
N HIS A 282 7.92 -5.71 -4.51
CA HIS A 282 9.16 -6.38 -4.09
C HIS A 282 8.89 -7.65 -3.30
N SER A 283 7.96 -7.60 -2.33
CA SER A 283 7.75 -8.64 -1.34
C SER A 283 6.82 -9.78 -1.82
N LEU A 284 6.03 -9.57 -2.89
CA LEU A 284 5.08 -10.56 -3.41
C LEU A 284 5.72 -11.94 -3.62
N LYS A 285 6.94 -11.99 -4.16
CA LYS A 285 7.67 -13.24 -4.37
C LYS A 285 7.95 -14.01 -3.09
N TYR A 286 8.05 -13.32 -1.95
CA TYR A 286 8.33 -13.90 -0.64
C TYR A 286 7.08 -14.25 0.18
N ILE A 287 5.89 -13.71 -0.16
CA ILE A 287 4.65 -14.01 0.55
C ILE A 287 4.32 -15.48 0.36
N THR A 288 4.07 -16.19 1.48
CA THR A 288 3.63 -17.59 1.49
C THR A 288 2.22 -17.73 2.05
N HIS A 289 1.83 -16.90 3.03
CA HIS A 289 0.50 -16.94 3.61
C HIS A 289 0.02 -15.53 3.95
N LEU A 290 -1.27 -15.30 3.77
CA LEU A 290 -2.03 -14.15 4.27
C LEU A 290 -3.18 -14.69 5.13
N LEU A 291 -3.20 -14.34 6.41
CA LEU A 291 -4.27 -14.71 7.33
C LEU A 291 -5.01 -13.44 7.78
N LYS A 292 -6.28 -13.35 7.44
CA LYS A 292 -7.14 -12.24 7.90
C LYS A 292 -7.52 -12.45 9.36
N SER A 293 -7.09 -11.53 10.23
CA SER A 293 -7.33 -11.64 11.68
C SER A 293 -8.56 -10.87 12.18
N GLY A 294 -9.15 -9.99 11.34
CA GLY A 294 -10.33 -9.20 11.70
C GLY A 294 -10.04 -8.00 12.63
N ARG A 295 -11.11 -7.38 13.14
CA ARG A 295 -11.05 -6.15 13.96
C ARG A 295 -10.85 -6.40 15.44
N ASP A 296 -11.23 -7.58 15.92
CA ASP A 296 -11.37 -7.88 17.35
C ASP A 296 -10.10 -8.44 17.99
N VAL A 297 -8.98 -8.46 17.24
CA VAL A 297 -7.69 -8.98 17.75
C VAL A 297 -7.09 -8.08 18.84
N PHE A 298 -7.35 -6.78 18.77
CA PHE A 298 -6.87 -5.80 19.74
C PHE A 298 -8.02 -4.92 20.23
N GLU A 299 -8.35 -5.00 21.52
CA GLU A 299 -9.44 -4.24 22.16
C GLU A 299 -9.31 -2.71 22.00
N SER A 300 -8.11 -2.20 21.76
CA SER A 300 -7.82 -0.76 21.69
C SER A 300 -7.67 -0.16 20.29
N VAL A 301 -7.65 -0.99 19.24
CA VAL A 301 -7.32 -0.52 17.89
C VAL A 301 -8.38 -1.07 16.91
N GLY A 302 -9.39 -0.26 16.61
CA GLY A 302 -10.47 -0.62 15.66
C GLY A 302 -10.01 -0.68 14.19
N VAL A 303 -8.90 -1.39 13.90
CA VAL A 303 -8.29 -1.53 12.58
C VAL A 303 -8.30 -3.01 12.17
N ASP A 304 -8.69 -3.28 10.94
CA ASP A 304 -8.58 -4.63 10.38
C ASP A 304 -7.10 -5.02 10.29
N SER A 305 -6.77 -6.17 10.91
CA SER A 305 -5.41 -6.69 11.01
C SER A 305 -5.22 -7.91 10.13
N ILE A 306 -3.98 -8.09 9.66
CA ILE A 306 -3.56 -9.23 8.87
C ILE A 306 -2.24 -9.80 9.40
N VAL A 307 -2.16 -11.12 9.49
CA VAL A 307 -0.90 -11.82 9.68
C VAL A 307 -0.34 -12.18 8.32
N THR A 308 0.87 -11.71 8.04
CA THR A 308 1.58 -12.02 6.79
C THR A 308 2.79 -12.88 7.09
N ILE A 309 2.92 -13.99 6.35
CA ILE A 309 4.08 -14.87 6.45
C ILE A 309 4.87 -14.76 5.15
N PHE A 310 6.14 -14.39 5.28
CA PHE A 310 7.11 -14.34 4.21
C PHE A 310 8.13 -15.45 4.36
N SER A 311 8.64 -15.99 3.25
CA SER A 311 9.81 -16.86 3.21
C SER A 311 10.68 -16.50 2.03
N LYS A 312 12.01 -16.54 2.20
CA LYS A 312 12.96 -16.37 1.08
C LYS A 312 13.00 -17.57 0.13
N LYS A 313 12.15 -18.58 0.35
CA LYS A 313 11.93 -19.66 -0.59
C LYS A 313 11.00 -19.21 -1.71
N ASP A 314 11.43 -19.33 -2.95
CA ASP A 314 10.58 -19.04 -4.11
C ASP A 314 9.35 -19.95 -4.15
N SER A 315 8.19 -19.36 -4.38
CA SER A 315 6.92 -20.03 -4.59
C SER A 315 6.09 -19.27 -5.61
N SER A 316 5.45 -19.97 -6.52
CA SER A 316 4.53 -19.40 -7.50
C SER A 316 3.15 -19.08 -6.92
N TYR A 317 2.88 -19.56 -5.69
CA TYR A 317 1.61 -19.43 -5.00
C TYR A 317 1.81 -18.92 -3.58
N PHE A 318 0.77 -18.32 -3.03
CA PHE A 318 0.61 -18.11 -1.59
C PHE A 318 -0.79 -18.52 -1.15
N LYS A 319 -0.94 -18.87 0.12
CA LYS A 319 -2.22 -19.30 0.69
C LYS A 319 -2.93 -18.10 1.33
N TYR A 320 -4.22 -17.99 1.08
CA TYR A 320 -5.10 -17.11 1.83
C TYR A 320 -5.91 -17.93 2.85
N LEU A 321 -5.93 -17.44 4.10
CA LEU A 321 -6.62 -18.06 5.22
C LEU A 321 -7.57 -17.03 5.84
N ASP A 322 -8.78 -17.44 6.17
CA ASP A 322 -9.74 -16.67 6.97
C ASP A 322 -9.68 -17.03 8.47
N SER A 323 -9.08 -18.18 8.80
CA SER A 323 -8.72 -18.61 10.16
C SER A 323 -7.46 -19.47 10.13
N ILE A 324 -6.86 -19.74 11.29
CA ILE A 324 -5.64 -20.53 11.42
C ILE A 324 -5.81 -21.93 10.81
N ASP A 325 -6.99 -22.52 10.96
CA ASP A 325 -7.27 -23.89 10.55
C ASP A 325 -7.98 -23.99 9.19
N HIS A 326 -8.31 -22.83 8.54
CA HIS A 326 -9.04 -22.84 7.30
C HIS A 326 -8.34 -22.08 6.18
N VAL A 327 -7.87 -22.83 5.19
CA VAL A 327 -7.33 -22.29 3.93
C VAL A 327 -8.47 -22.06 2.95
N VAL A 328 -8.70 -20.82 2.57
CA VAL A 328 -9.72 -20.45 1.58
C VAL A 328 -9.27 -20.81 0.17
N GLY A 329 -7.98 -20.64 -0.15
CA GLY A 329 -7.46 -21.00 -1.46
C GLY A 329 -5.96 -20.72 -1.64
N ASP A 330 -5.42 -21.27 -2.71
CA ASP A 330 -4.07 -21.05 -3.21
C ASP A 330 -4.11 -20.01 -4.33
N ILE A 331 -3.43 -18.88 -4.14
CA ILE A 331 -3.44 -17.75 -5.06
C ILE A 331 -2.16 -17.75 -5.89
N LYS A 332 -2.28 -17.78 -7.22
CA LYS A 332 -1.15 -17.63 -8.13
C LYS A 332 -0.61 -16.20 -8.06
N LYS A 333 0.69 -16.03 -7.80
CA LYS A 333 1.31 -14.70 -7.72
C LYS A 333 1.27 -13.92 -9.03
N GLU A 334 1.28 -14.61 -10.16
CA GLU A 334 1.23 -14.03 -11.50
C GLU A 334 -0.05 -13.23 -11.82
N ILE A 335 -1.16 -13.51 -11.10
CA ILE A 335 -2.41 -12.77 -11.27
C ILE A 335 -2.40 -11.41 -10.57
N ILE A 336 -1.48 -11.21 -9.62
CA ILE A 336 -1.31 -9.95 -8.90
C ILE A 336 -0.43 -9.03 -9.72
N LYS A 337 -1.05 -8.25 -10.60
CA LYS A 337 -0.38 -7.29 -11.49
C LYS A 337 -0.41 -5.87 -10.91
N ASP A 338 0.33 -4.95 -11.53
CA ASP A 338 0.30 -3.53 -11.17
C ASP A 338 -1.14 -3.04 -10.97
N PRO A 339 -1.47 -2.38 -9.87
CA PRO A 339 -0.63 -1.84 -8.79
C PRO A 339 -0.31 -2.81 -7.63
N TYR A 340 -0.28 -4.11 -7.88
CA TYR A 340 0.08 -5.17 -6.91
C TYR A 340 -0.80 -5.20 -5.66
N GLN A 341 -2.07 -4.88 -5.78
CA GLN A 341 -3.02 -4.89 -4.67
C GLN A 341 -3.36 -6.32 -4.27
N LEU A 342 -3.20 -6.61 -2.98
CA LEU A 342 -3.39 -7.94 -2.40
C LEU A 342 -4.76 -8.10 -1.70
N ASP A 343 -5.47 -7.02 -1.43
CA ASP A 343 -6.79 -7.06 -0.79
C ASP A 343 -7.87 -7.75 -1.63
N ILE A 344 -7.64 -7.88 -2.92
CA ILE A 344 -8.51 -8.63 -3.83
C ILE A 344 -8.70 -10.10 -3.39
N VAL A 345 -7.71 -10.70 -2.71
CA VAL A 345 -7.80 -12.09 -2.26
C VAL A 345 -8.89 -12.31 -1.20
N PHE A 346 -9.39 -11.23 -0.58
CA PHE A 346 -10.49 -11.29 0.39
C PHE A 346 -11.87 -11.31 -0.26
N SER A 347 -11.95 -11.12 -1.58
CA SER A 347 -13.21 -11.21 -2.32
C SER A 347 -13.70 -12.66 -2.39
N LYS A 348 -14.98 -12.87 -2.09
CA LYS A 348 -15.64 -14.16 -2.30
C LYS A 348 -15.80 -14.50 -3.79
N ASN A 349 -15.70 -13.47 -4.65
CA ASN A 349 -15.86 -13.56 -6.09
C ASN A 349 -14.51 -13.33 -6.82
N LEU A 350 -13.39 -13.78 -6.22
CA LEU A 350 -12.04 -13.49 -6.69
C LEU A 350 -11.84 -13.82 -8.17
N GLU A 351 -12.21 -15.03 -8.61
CA GLU A 351 -12.05 -15.45 -10.01
C GLU A 351 -12.85 -14.55 -10.96
N LEU A 352 -14.08 -14.22 -10.62
CA LEU A 352 -14.93 -13.33 -11.41
C LEU A 352 -14.33 -11.92 -11.52
N ILE A 353 -13.82 -11.37 -10.40
CA ILE A 353 -13.20 -10.04 -10.38
C ILE A 353 -11.91 -10.00 -11.18
N LEU A 354 -11.11 -11.06 -11.13
CA LEU A 354 -9.90 -11.21 -11.92
C LEU A 354 -10.20 -11.32 -13.42
N ASP A 355 -11.20 -12.12 -13.77
CA ASP A 355 -11.66 -12.25 -15.15
C ASP A 355 -12.12 -10.90 -15.72
N ILE A 356 -12.99 -10.19 -15.01
CA ILE A 356 -13.42 -8.84 -15.38
C ILE A 356 -12.21 -7.90 -15.54
N THR A 357 -11.27 -7.92 -14.60
CA THR A 357 -10.11 -7.02 -14.62
C THR A 357 -9.17 -7.31 -15.79
N ASN A 358 -8.92 -8.59 -16.07
CA ASN A 358 -7.95 -9.00 -17.09
C ASN A 358 -8.48 -8.89 -18.52
N ASN A 359 -9.79 -9.04 -18.71
CA ASN A 359 -10.44 -9.01 -20.02
C ASN A 359 -10.86 -7.59 -20.45
N ASN A 360 -10.71 -6.60 -19.60
CA ASN A 360 -11.07 -5.22 -19.90
C ASN A 360 -9.86 -4.27 -19.81
N SER A 361 -9.96 -3.17 -20.52
CA SER A 361 -9.05 -2.03 -20.46
C SER A 361 -9.46 -1.07 -19.33
N THR A 362 -9.06 0.19 -19.38
CA THR A 362 -9.51 1.25 -18.47
C THR A 362 -10.03 2.45 -19.24
N ILE A 363 -10.83 3.29 -18.58
CA ILE A 363 -11.32 4.55 -19.18
C ILE A 363 -10.15 5.42 -19.67
N LYS A 364 -9.07 5.47 -18.90
CA LYS A 364 -7.84 6.18 -19.27
C LYS A 364 -7.26 5.67 -20.60
N THR A 365 -7.18 4.36 -20.74
CA THR A 365 -6.55 3.74 -21.93
C THR A 365 -7.42 3.83 -23.15
N THR A 366 -8.74 3.66 -23.00
CA THR A 366 -9.69 3.60 -24.15
C THR A 366 -10.17 4.98 -24.57
N GLU A 367 -10.51 5.86 -23.61
CA GLU A 367 -11.12 7.17 -23.91
C GLU A 367 -10.14 8.33 -23.69
N ASN A 368 -8.93 8.08 -23.20
CA ASN A 368 -7.93 9.08 -22.80
C ASN A 368 -8.49 10.12 -21.80
N LEU A 369 -9.36 9.69 -20.88
CA LEU A 369 -9.99 10.50 -19.85
C LEU A 369 -9.50 10.07 -18.47
N LEU A 370 -9.43 11.03 -17.53
CA LEU A 370 -8.98 10.79 -16.17
C LEU A 370 -9.97 11.36 -15.15
N PHE A 371 -10.25 10.55 -14.12
CA PHE A 371 -10.92 11.03 -12.92
C PHE A 371 -9.98 11.87 -12.07
N GLU A 372 -10.48 12.97 -11.56
CA GLU A 372 -9.76 13.93 -10.74
C GLU A 372 -10.53 14.24 -9.45
N ASN A 373 -9.81 14.71 -8.42
CA ASN A 373 -10.48 15.39 -7.32
C ASN A 373 -11.05 16.72 -7.83
N ALA A 374 -12.28 17.01 -7.46
CA ALA A 374 -12.95 18.22 -7.93
C ALA A 374 -12.22 19.48 -7.43
N CYS A 375 -11.90 19.55 -6.14
CA CYS A 375 -11.22 20.68 -5.51
C CYS A 375 -10.15 20.22 -4.52
N ALA A 376 -9.18 21.09 -4.23
CA ALA A 376 -8.27 20.94 -3.11
C ALA A 376 -8.97 21.28 -1.78
N THR A 377 -8.38 20.90 -0.65
CA THR A 377 -8.96 21.18 0.67
C THR A 377 -9.07 22.71 0.92
N SER A 378 -8.06 23.48 0.51
CA SER A 378 -8.07 24.95 0.59
C SER A 378 -9.24 25.55 -0.20
N ASP A 379 -9.46 25.09 -1.44
CA ASP A 379 -10.53 25.59 -2.30
C ASP A 379 -11.91 25.38 -1.67
N CYS A 380 -12.09 24.27 -0.94
CA CYS A 380 -13.35 23.99 -0.25
C CYS A 380 -13.66 25.02 0.86
N TYR A 381 -12.66 25.51 1.57
CA TYR A 381 -12.85 26.56 2.57
C TYR A 381 -13.15 27.89 1.90
N THR A 382 -12.39 28.29 0.89
CA THR A 382 -12.59 29.51 0.11
C THR A 382 -13.96 29.52 -0.59
N LEU A 383 -14.43 28.37 -1.11
CA LEU A 383 -15.77 28.25 -1.71
C LEU A 383 -16.87 28.60 -0.71
N LYS A 384 -16.70 28.25 0.58
CA LYS A 384 -17.68 28.58 1.63
C LYS A 384 -17.91 30.07 1.77
N ASP A 385 -16.87 30.87 1.59
CA ASP A 385 -16.94 32.32 1.82
C ASP A 385 -17.81 33.05 0.76
N ILE A 386 -17.92 32.47 -0.44
CA ILE A 386 -18.73 32.99 -1.55
C ILE A 386 -20.04 32.21 -1.75
N LEU A 387 -20.27 31.12 -0.97
CA LEU A 387 -21.47 30.28 -1.06
C LEU A 387 -22.67 30.99 -0.44
N ARG A 388 -23.78 31.00 -1.16
CA ARG A 388 -25.05 31.61 -0.74
C ARG A 388 -26.18 30.59 -0.84
N ASP A 389 -27.24 30.77 -0.05
CA ASP A 389 -28.48 30.01 -0.20
C ASP A 389 -29.54 30.91 -0.86
N ASN A 390 -29.98 30.58 -2.06
CA ASN A 390 -30.99 31.32 -2.77
C ASN A 390 -32.39 30.76 -2.44
N THR A 391 -32.90 31.16 -1.27
CA THR A 391 -34.22 30.71 -0.77
C THR A 391 -35.41 31.38 -1.46
N THR A 392 -35.19 32.51 -2.17
CA THR A 392 -36.21 33.25 -2.90
C THR A 392 -36.15 32.87 -4.38
N ASN A 393 -37.06 32.00 -4.81
CA ASN A 393 -37.12 31.46 -6.15
C ASN A 393 -37.53 32.48 -7.24
N ASP A 394 -37.84 33.72 -6.89
CA ASP A 394 -38.50 34.68 -7.78
C ASP A 394 -37.56 35.46 -8.72
N ASN A 395 -36.22 35.40 -8.49
CA ASN A 395 -35.23 36.13 -9.29
C ASN A 395 -33.97 35.32 -9.63
N PHE A 396 -34.07 34.00 -9.67
CA PHE A 396 -32.95 33.15 -10.07
C PHE A 396 -32.82 33.14 -11.59
N LEU A 397 -31.98 34.03 -12.12
CA LEU A 397 -31.51 33.92 -13.50
C LEU A 397 -30.42 32.84 -13.52
N GLU A 398 -30.71 31.67 -14.06
CA GLU A 398 -29.74 30.52 -14.18
C GLU A 398 -28.43 30.97 -14.86
N ASP A 399 -28.49 32.05 -15.63
CA ASP A 399 -27.34 32.60 -16.35
C ASP A 399 -26.32 33.31 -15.47
N ASP A 400 -26.68 33.79 -14.27
CA ASP A 400 -25.79 34.54 -13.39
C ASP A 400 -25.11 33.69 -12.32
N TYR A 401 -25.61 32.48 -12.06
CA TYR A 401 -25.18 31.68 -10.93
C TYR A 401 -24.76 30.26 -11.36
N TYR A 402 -23.85 29.68 -10.62
CA TYR A 402 -23.60 28.24 -10.60
C TYR A 402 -24.36 27.60 -9.43
N LYS A 403 -24.97 26.42 -9.66
CA LYS A 403 -25.47 25.54 -8.60
C LYS A 403 -24.29 24.88 -7.91
N VAL A 404 -24.35 24.68 -6.60
CA VAL A 404 -23.31 23.96 -5.86
C VAL A 404 -23.87 22.65 -5.33
N ILE A 405 -23.13 21.56 -5.49
CA ILE A 405 -23.49 20.24 -4.94
C ILE A 405 -22.28 19.60 -4.25
N ASN A 406 -22.55 18.72 -3.30
CA ASN A 406 -21.53 17.90 -2.67
C ASN A 406 -21.99 16.43 -2.56
N THR A 407 -21.20 15.59 -1.92
CA THR A 407 -21.50 14.16 -1.70
C THR A 407 -22.94 13.92 -1.19
N GLY A 408 -23.49 14.80 -0.34
CA GLY A 408 -24.83 14.66 0.24
C GLY A 408 -25.99 14.91 -0.73
N THR A 409 -25.73 15.61 -1.82
CA THR A 409 -26.74 16.07 -2.80
C THR A 409 -26.56 15.50 -4.21
N ILE A 410 -25.57 14.62 -4.42
CA ILE A 410 -25.42 13.84 -5.66
C ILE A 410 -26.39 12.65 -5.62
N ASP A 411 -27.01 12.35 -6.75
CA ASP A 411 -27.83 11.17 -6.99
C ASP A 411 -27.45 10.55 -8.36
N GLN A 412 -27.94 9.38 -8.65
CA GLN A 412 -27.73 8.73 -9.94
C GLN A 412 -28.26 9.59 -11.09
N TYR A 413 -27.38 9.96 -12.03
CA TYR A 413 -27.62 10.80 -13.21
C TYR A 413 -27.95 12.28 -12.90
N LEU A 414 -28.46 12.61 -11.72
CA LEU A 414 -29.00 13.91 -11.37
C LEU A 414 -28.46 14.38 -10.01
N SER A 415 -28.83 15.61 -9.62
CA SER A 415 -28.59 16.12 -8.27
C SER A 415 -29.89 16.27 -7.50
N LYS A 416 -29.79 16.28 -6.17
CA LYS A 416 -30.87 16.61 -5.22
C LYS A 416 -30.84 18.11 -4.83
N TRP A 417 -30.19 18.95 -5.64
CA TRP A 417 -30.19 20.39 -5.44
C TRP A 417 -31.62 20.92 -5.39
N GLY A 418 -31.94 21.74 -4.39
CA GLY A 418 -33.27 22.27 -4.17
C GLY A 418 -34.31 21.26 -3.64
N LYS A 419 -33.90 19.99 -3.39
CA LYS A 419 -34.78 18.92 -2.87
C LYS A 419 -34.28 18.34 -1.55
N LYS A 420 -33.00 18.51 -1.25
CA LYS A 420 -32.36 18.04 -0.02
C LYS A 420 -31.33 19.07 0.42
N ASP A 421 -31.27 19.35 1.73
CA ASP A 421 -30.26 20.23 2.31
C ASP A 421 -28.86 19.71 2.03
N MET A 422 -28.00 20.59 1.48
CA MET A 422 -26.59 20.39 1.40
C MET A 422 -25.93 20.85 2.70
N THR A 423 -25.28 19.96 3.42
CA THR A 423 -24.39 20.33 4.53
C THR A 423 -23.01 20.66 4.00
N TYR A 424 -22.53 21.89 4.18
CA TYR A 424 -21.19 22.33 3.75
C TYR A 424 -20.48 23.08 4.87
N LEU A 425 -19.39 22.51 5.40
CA LEU A 425 -18.57 23.07 6.49
C LEU A 425 -19.40 23.65 7.65
N ARG A 426 -20.34 22.87 8.20
CA ARG A 426 -21.30 23.22 9.27
C ARG A 426 -22.47 24.12 8.85
N GLY A 427 -22.50 24.64 7.61
CA GLY A 427 -23.66 25.35 7.05
C GLY A 427 -24.66 24.36 6.41
N LYS A 428 -25.93 24.70 6.38
CA LYS A 428 -27.00 23.99 5.65
C LYS A 428 -27.58 24.93 4.60
N TYR A 429 -27.79 24.41 3.38
CA TYR A 429 -28.21 25.16 2.22
C TYR A 429 -29.19 24.30 1.41
N LEU A 430 -30.37 24.78 1.08
CA LEU A 430 -31.33 24.09 0.24
C LEU A 430 -31.12 24.41 -1.25
N TYR A 431 -30.84 25.68 -1.55
CA TYR A 431 -30.53 26.17 -2.91
C TYR A 431 -29.13 26.80 -2.97
N PRO A 432 -28.06 26.00 -2.70
CA PRO A 432 -26.70 26.52 -2.67
C PRO A 432 -26.25 27.00 -4.06
N VAL A 433 -25.82 28.24 -4.13
CA VAL A 433 -25.37 28.91 -5.37
C VAL A 433 -24.14 29.78 -5.12
N VAL A 434 -23.40 30.07 -6.20
CA VAL A 434 -22.33 31.07 -6.25
C VAL A 434 -22.50 31.91 -7.51
N LEU A 435 -22.23 33.25 -7.43
CA LEU A 435 -22.23 34.13 -8.58
C LEU A 435 -21.09 33.73 -9.54
N LYS A 436 -21.37 33.55 -10.85
CA LYS A 436 -20.38 33.13 -11.86
C LYS A 436 -19.16 34.06 -11.88
N LYS A 437 -19.39 35.40 -11.84
CA LYS A 437 -18.33 36.39 -11.82
C LYS A 437 -17.46 36.31 -10.58
N GLU A 438 -18.08 36.17 -9.41
CA GLU A 438 -17.37 36.02 -8.12
C GLU A 438 -16.57 34.73 -8.07
N PHE A 439 -17.14 33.60 -8.57
CA PHE A 439 -16.48 32.31 -8.65
C PHE A 439 -15.21 32.36 -9.51
N HIS A 440 -15.28 32.91 -10.72
CA HIS A 440 -14.11 32.98 -11.60
C HIS A 440 -13.04 33.96 -11.10
N ASN A 441 -13.44 35.03 -10.41
CA ASN A 441 -12.47 35.92 -9.75
C ASN A 441 -11.77 35.25 -8.57
N THR A 442 -12.49 34.43 -7.80
CA THR A 442 -11.96 33.70 -6.64
C THR A 442 -11.10 32.50 -7.06
N PHE A 443 -11.50 31.81 -8.12
CA PHE A 443 -10.82 30.61 -8.63
C PHE A 443 -10.38 30.78 -10.11
N PRO A 444 -9.41 31.65 -10.39
CA PRO A 444 -8.95 31.91 -11.77
C PRO A 444 -8.18 30.70 -12.37
N ASN A 445 -7.78 29.75 -11.53
CA ASN A 445 -6.93 28.63 -11.88
C ASN A 445 -7.73 27.31 -12.08
N SER A 446 -7.05 26.18 -11.82
CA SER A 446 -7.49 24.81 -12.06
C SER A 446 -8.92 24.49 -11.59
N TYR A 447 -9.32 24.90 -10.37
CA TYR A 447 -10.65 24.59 -9.85
C TYR A 447 -11.75 25.30 -10.66
N GLY A 448 -11.58 26.58 -11.01
CA GLY A 448 -12.54 27.32 -11.81
C GLY A 448 -12.80 26.69 -13.17
N GLY A 449 -11.75 26.32 -13.90
CA GLY A 449 -11.85 25.65 -15.20
C GLY A 449 -12.44 24.24 -15.13
N LYS A 450 -12.10 23.48 -14.07
CA LYS A 450 -12.66 22.15 -13.85
C LYS A 450 -14.15 22.20 -13.54
N ALA A 451 -14.55 23.13 -12.70
CA ALA A 451 -15.90 23.23 -12.19
C ALA A 451 -16.91 23.69 -13.25
N SER A 452 -16.50 24.56 -14.18
CA SER A 452 -17.34 25.10 -15.23
C SER A 452 -17.39 24.28 -16.54
N ALA A 453 -16.65 23.17 -16.62
CA ALA A 453 -16.67 22.28 -17.80
C ALA A 453 -17.83 21.28 -17.74
N SER A 454 -18.23 20.75 -18.92
CA SER A 454 -19.10 19.56 -19.01
C SER A 454 -18.44 18.37 -18.33
N LYS A 455 -19.15 17.66 -17.45
CA LYS A 455 -18.54 16.64 -16.56
C LYS A 455 -19.53 15.68 -15.93
N LEU A 456 -18.98 14.58 -15.42
CA LEU A 456 -19.60 13.79 -14.35
C LEU A 456 -19.14 14.32 -13.01
N ILE A 457 -20.01 14.33 -12.02
CA ILE A 457 -19.73 14.62 -10.62
C ILE A 457 -20.10 13.40 -9.81
N ILE A 458 -19.10 12.78 -9.15
CA ILE A 458 -19.22 11.49 -8.51
C ILE A 458 -19.06 11.66 -7.00
N LYS A 459 -19.86 10.94 -6.22
CA LYS A 459 -19.68 10.84 -4.76
C LYS A 459 -18.32 10.28 -4.42
N GLY A 460 -17.62 10.93 -3.49
CA GLY A 460 -16.39 10.39 -2.92
C GLY A 460 -16.62 9.41 -1.75
N LEU A 461 -17.84 9.28 -1.23
CA LEU A 461 -18.14 8.50 -0.03
C LEU A 461 -19.49 7.76 -0.15
N THR A 462 -19.61 6.62 0.52
CA THR A 462 -20.79 5.78 0.74
C THR A 462 -21.23 4.95 -0.46
N LEU A 463 -21.97 5.52 -1.40
CA LEU A 463 -22.47 4.86 -2.61
C LEU A 463 -21.83 5.46 -3.85
N LEU A 464 -21.63 4.65 -4.89
CA LEU A 464 -21.12 5.11 -6.17
C LEU A 464 -22.27 5.71 -7.00
N ASP A 465 -22.59 6.98 -6.75
CA ASP A 465 -23.54 7.73 -7.56
C ASP A 465 -22.80 8.80 -8.36
N ALA A 466 -23.14 8.91 -9.64
CA ALA A 466 -22.62 9.89 -10.57
C ALA A 466 -23.73 10.72 -11.18
N SER A 467 -23.71 12.04 -10.98
CA SER A 467 -24.57 12.99 -11.66
C SER A 467 -23.89 13.54 -12.90
N ILE A 468 -24.69 13.92 -13.90
CA ILE A 468 -24.20 14.47 -15.17
C ILE A 468 -24.48 15.98 -15.22
N ASP A 469 -23.45 16.76 -15.52
CA ASP A 469 -23.52 18.19 -15.76
C ASP A 469 -23.09 18.48 -17.21
N ILE A 470 -24.06 18.48 -18.12
CA ILE A 470 -23.83 18.64 -19.57
C ILE A 470 -23.35 20.05 -19.89
N ASN A 471 -23.89 21.07 -19.21
CA ASN A 471 -23.71 22.47 -19.54
C ASN A 471 -22.63 23.16 -18.69
N GLY A 472 -21.97 22.46 -17.79
CA GLY A 472 -20.99 23.06 -16.88
C GLY A 472 -21.59 24.10 -15.92
N THR A 473 -22.83 23.89 -15.48
CA THR A 473 -23.58 24.83 -14.62
C THR A 473 -23.53 24.49 -13.14
N THR A 474 -22.87 23.39 -12.78
CA THR A 474 -22.83 22.88 -11.41
C THR A 474 -21.40 22.83 -10.88
N ILE A 475 -21.16 23.45 -9.74
CA ILE A 475 -19.89 23.45 -9.05
C ILE A 475 -19.84 22.24 -8.11
N PRO A 476 -18.86 21.34 -8.28
CA PRO A 476 -18.63 20.22 -7.37
C PRO A 476 -17.90 20.69 -6.11
N GLY A 477 -18.47 20.40 -4.93
CA GLY A 477 -17.90 20.78 -3.64
C GLY A 477 -16.99 19.71 -3.05
N LYS A 478 -16.79 19.78 -1.71
CA LYS A 478 -15.90 18.90 -0.95
C LYS A 478 -16.26 17.42 -1.12
N SER A 479 -15.23 16.57 -1.15
CA SER A 479 -15.33 15.10 -1.20
C SER A 479 -16.07 14.58 -2.44
N THR A 480 -15.88 15.24 -3.57
CA THR A 480 -16.39 14.80 -4.86
C THR A 480 -15.25 14.55 -5.86
N LEU A 481 -15.49 13.62 -6.78
CA LEU A 481 -14.63 13.35 -7.91
C LEU A 481 -15.30 13.84 -9.18
N ILE A 482 -14.51 14.16 -10.21
CA ILE A 482 -15.02 14.58 -11.52
C ILE A 482 -14.34 13.84 -12.66
N LEU A 483 -15.09 13.68 -13.76
CA LEU A 483 -14.57 13.29 -15.06
C LEU A 483 -15.07 14.32 -16.08
N ARG A 484 -14.15 14.99 -16.79
CA ARG A 484 -14.47 16.00 -17.81
C ARG A 484 -14.38 15.41 -19.21
N SER A 485 -15.30 15.78 -20.06
CA SER A 485 -15.24 15.49 -21.50
C SER A 485 -16.10 16.48 -22.28
N GLU A 486 -15.64 16.87 -23.45
CA GLU A 486 -16.46 17.62 -24.43
C GLU A 486 -17.45 16.70 -25.16
N ASN A 487 -17.17 15.40 -25.19
CA ASN A 487 -18.08 14.41 -25.77
C ASN A 487 -19.15 14.00 -24.75
N ILE A 488 -20.32 14.55 -24.89
CA ILE A 488 -21.46 14.32 -24.01
C ILE A 488 -21.95 12.86 -24.07
N GLU A 489 -21.86 12.20 -25.20
CA GLU A 489 -22.25 10.79 -25.34
C GLU A 489 -21.30 9.86 -24.56
N THR A 490 -20.01 10.17 -24.55
CA THR A 490 -19.03 9.48 -23.69
C THR A 490 -19.36 9.70 -22.21
N LEU A 491 -19.70 10.92 -21.78
CA LEU A 491 -20.15 11.16 -20.40
C LEU A 491 -21.41 10.36 -20.04
N MET A 492 -22.40 10.31 -20.95
CA MET A 492 -23.62 9.51 -20.73
C MET A 492 -23.30 8.04 -20.58
N LEU A 493 -22.45 7.47 -21.45
CA LEU A 493 -22.04 6.07 -21.40
C LEU A 493 -21.33 5.73 -20.09
N ILE A 494 -20.33 6.52 -19.73
CA ILE A 494 -19.57 6.32 -18.47
C ILE A 494 -20.49 6.49 -17.26
N SER A 495 -21.45 7.44 -17.29
CA SER A 495 -22.41 7.60 -16.21
C SER A 495 -23.30 6.38 -16.03
N ALA A 496 -23.72 5.74 -17.13
CA ALA A 496 -24.51 4.50 -17.07
C ALA A 496 -23.73 3.36 -16.43
N ILE A 497 -22.45 3.21 -16.78
CA ILE A 497 -21.58 2.20 -16.21
C ILE A 497 -21.39 2.46 -14.70
N LEU A 498 -21.02 3.68 -14.29
CA LEU A 498 -20.74 4.00 -12.89
C LEU A 498 -21.97 3.93 -11.99
N ASN A 499 -23.16 4.26 -12.50
CA ASN A 499 -24.42 4.17 -11.76
C ASN A 499 -25.02 2.76 -11.74
N SER A 500 -24.36 1.77 -12.35
CA SER A 500 -24.84 0.41 -12.41
C SER A 500 -24.54 -0.38 -11.14
N LYS A 501 -25.35 -1.41 -10.88
CA LYS A 501 -25.09 -2.40 -9.83
C LYS A 501 -23.74 -3.11 -10.04
N PHE A 502 -23.37 -3.36 -11.30
CA PHE A 502 -22.09 -3.93 -11.67
C PHE A 502 -20.91 -3.11 -11.13
N ALA A 503 -20.94 -1.79 -11.32
CA ALA A 503 -19.84 -0.94 -10.88
C ALA A 503 -19.69 -0.94 -9.35
N LEU A 504 -20.79 -0.86 -8.63
CA LEU A 504 -20.78 -0.92 -7.15
C LEU A 504 -20.27 -2.29 -6.66
N PHE A 505 -20.76 -3.39 -7.24
CA PHE A 505 -20.31 -4.74 -6.96
C PHE A 505 -18.81 -4.88 -7.19
N TYR A 506 -18.34 -4.51 -8.40
CA TYR A 506 -16.92 -4.60 -8.75
C TYR A 506 -16.02 -3.85 -7.76
N ILE A 507 -16.38 -2.61 -7.40
CA ILE A 507 -15.57 -1.80 -6.49
C ILE A 507 -15.59 -2.38 -5.07
N LYS A 508 -16.73 -2.85 -4.57
CA LYS A 508 -16.84 -3.50 -3.26
C LYS A 508 -15.96 -4.74 -3.16
N GLU A 509 -16.02 -5.60 -4.18
CA GLU A 509 -15.24 -6.84 -4.20
C GLU A 509 -13.77 -6.59 -4.47
N ARG A 510 -13.44 -5.66 -5.38
CA ARG A 510 -12.05 -5.37 -5.76
C ARG A 510 -11.27 -4.60 -4.68
N TYR A 511 -11.95 -3.76 -3.90
CA TYR A 511 -11.35 -2.86 -2.92
C TYR A 511 -11.97 -3.04 -1.53
N SER A 512 -12.08 -4.28 -1.08
CA SER A 512 -12.73 -4.65 0.19
C SER A 512 -12.12 -3.95 1.42
N ALA A 513 -10.80 -3.69 1.41
CA ALA A 513 -10.10 -2.96 2.46
C ALA A 513 -10.39 -1.44 2.50
N SER A 514 -11.13 -0.91 1.52
CA SER A 514 -11.51 0.52 1.47
C SER A 514 -12.88 0.81 2.08
N SER A 515 -13.55 -0.20 2.61
CA SER A 515 -14.83 -0.05 3.32
C SER A 515 -14.62 0.62 4.67
N TYR A 516 -15.40 1.68 4.95
CA TYR A 516 -15.40 2.39 6.24
C TYR A 516 -16.85 2.63 6.69
N ASN A 517 -17.20 2.20 7.91
CA ASN A 517 -18.52 2.42 8.51
C ASN A 517 -19.70 2.19 7.55
N THR A 518 -19.77 1.01 6.92
CA THR A 518 -20.82 0.61 5.95
C THR A 518 -20.79 1.27 4.57
N GLY A 519 -19.79 2.12 4.28
CA GLY A 519 -19.61 2.77 2.98
C GLY A 519 -18.19 2.62 2.43
N ILE A 520 -18.00 2.98 1.17
CA ILE A 520 -16.71 2.98 0.50
C ILE A 520 -16.21 4.42 0.36
N ASN A 521 -14.93 4.63 0.60
CA ASN A 521 -14.25 5.88 0.26
C ASN A 521 -13.69 5.75 -1.17
N PHE A 522 -14.41 6.31 -2.14
CA PHE A 522 -14.00 6.28 -3.55
C PHE A 522 -12.84 7.24 -3.80
N THR A 523 -11.83 6.74 -4.51
CA THR A 523 -10.68 7.54 -4.90
C THR A 523 -10.59 7.64 -6.42
N LYS A 524 -9.91 8.68 -6.90
CA LYS A 524 -9.64 8.82 -8.34
C LYS A 524 -8.90 7.60 -8.91
N ASP A 525 -8.02 6.96 -8.12
CA ASP A 525 -7.25 5.81 -8.58
C ASP A 525 -8.11 4.56 -8.74
N MET A 526 -9.12 4.34 -7.87
CA MET A 526 -10.11 3.27 -8.06
C MET A 526 -10.88 3.43 -9.37
N LEU A 527 -11.33 4.67 -9.66
CA LEU A 527 -12.09 4.95 -10.88
C LEU A 527 -11.21 4.96 -12.14
N ASN A 528 -9.96 5.41 -12.05
CA ASN A 528 -9.01 5.36 -13.16
C ASN A 528 -8.59 3.93 -13.52
N ASN A 529 -8.63 3.00 -12.55
CA ASN A 529 -8.37 1.58 -12.76
C ASN A 529 -9.65 0.74 -12.90
N PHE A 530 -10.82 1.38 -13.02
CA PHE A 530 -12.08 0.69 -13.24
C PHE A 530 -12.07 -0.01 -14.61
N PRO A 531 -12.52 -1.27 -14.72
CA PRO A 531 -12.54 -2.00 -15.97
C PRO A 531 -13.50 -1.32 -16.98
N TYR A 532 -13.01 -1.09 -18.16
CA TYR A 532 -13.75 -0.47 -19.26
C TYR A 532 -13.49 -1.23 -20.54
N PRO A 533 -14.51 -1.70 -21.27
CA PRO A 533 -14.31 -2.48 -22.49
C PRO A 533 -13.49 -1.72 -23.55
N ALA A 534 -12.56 -2.42 -24.18
CA ALA A 534 -11.70 -1.84 -25.22
C ALA A 534 -12.50 -1.38 -26.45
N SER A 535 -13.62 -2.03 -26.72
CA SER A 535 -14.56 -1.66 -27.78
C SER A 535 -16.00 -1.85 -27.34
N ILE A 536 -16.86 -0.95 -27.72
CA ILE A 536 -18.29 -0.97 -27.42
C ILE A 536 -19.07 -0.84 -28.72
N SER A 537 -20.02 -1.76 -28.96
CA SER A 537 -20.80 -1.77 -30.20
C SER A 537 -21.63 -0.49 -30.34
N LYS A 538 -21.86 -0.09 -31.61
CA LYS A 538 -22.67 1.10 -31.91
C LYS A 538 -24.12 0.93 -31.43
N GLU A 539 -24.67 -0.26 -31.54
CA GLU A 539 -26.01 -0.60 -31.08
C GLU A 539 -26.12 -0.38 -29.56
N PHE A 540 -25.19 -0.94 -28.80
CA PHE A 540 -25.15 -0.76 -27.34
C PHE A 540 -25.04 0.73 -26.97
N LYS A 541 -24.11 1.49 -27.57
CA LYS A 541 -23.98 2.93 -27.33
C LYS A 541 -25.29 3.66 -27.56
N ASN A 542 -25.95 3.40 -28.67
CA ASN A 542 -27.22 4.04 -29.01
C ASN A 542 -28.30 3.74 -27.95
N VAL A 543 -28.46 2.49 -27.56
CA VAL A 543 -29.43 2.08 -26.52
C VAL A 543 -29.15 2.82 -25.22
N VAL A 544 -27.92 2.79 -24.73
CA VAL A 544 -27.54 3.45 -23.47
C VAL A 544 -27.77 4.96 -23.52
N ILE A 545 -27.36 5.63 -24.61
CA ILE A 545 -27.54 7.07 -24.78
C ILE A 545 -29.02 7.45 -24.75
N VAL A 546 -29.89 6.68 -25.44
CA VAL A 546 -31.34 6.92 -25.44
C VAL A 546 -31.91 6.75 -24.03
N LEU A 547 -31.55 5.67 -23.32
CA LEU A 547 -32.03 5.42 -21.95
C LEU A 547 -31.57 6.51 -20.98
N VAL A 548 -30.32 6.96 -21.04
CA VAL A 548 -29.81 8.05 -20.22
C VAL A 548 -30.51 9.37 -20.53
N LYS A 549 -30.73 9.70 -21.83
CA LYS A 549 -31.52 10.88 -22.21
C LYS A 549 -32.95 10.84 -21.66
N LEU A 550 -33.59 9.68 -21.64
CA LEU A 550 -34.91 9.49 -21.01
C LEU A 550 -34.84 9.73 -19.49
N ILE A 551 -33.85 9.18 -18.79
CA ILE A 551 -33.67 9.40 -17.35
C ILE A 551 -33.48 10.90 -17.03
N LEU A 552 -32.71 11.62 -17.83
CA LEU A 552 -32.43 13.05 -17.63
C LEU A 552 -33.66 13.94 -17.92
N SER A 553 -34.60 13.49 -18.74
CA SER A 553 -35.76 14.29 -19.20
C SER A 553 -37.00 14.16 -18.31
N ASN A 554 -37.05 13.25 -17.36
CA ASN A 554 -38.28 12.83 -16.66
C ASN A 554 -38.40 13.29 -15.21
N SER A 555 -39.68 13.29 -14.70
CA SER A 555 -39.98 13.42 -13.27
C SER A 555 -39.56 12.18 -12.48
N LEU A 556 -39.44 12.29 -11.16
CA LEU A 556 -38.82 11.28 -10.30
C LEU A 556 -39.55 9.93 -10.23
N GLU A 557 -40.85 9.90 -10.54
CA GLU A 557 -41.71 8.72 -10.26
C GLU A 557 -41.51 7.53 -11.21
N ASN A 558 -41.06 7.77 -12.45
CA ASN A 558 -41.01 6.74 -13.49
C ASN A 558 -39.59 6.30 -13.91
N ARG A 559 -38.54 6.76 -13.23
CA ARG A 559 -37.15 6.51 -13.63
C ARG A 559 -36.60 5.14 -13.26
N ASP A 560 -37.12 4.54 -12.19
CA ASP A 560 -36.51 3.34 -11.62
C ASP A 560 -36.60 2.14 -12.56
N ARG A 561 -37.64 2.07 -13.39
CA ARG A 561 -37.78 1.01 -14.39
C ARG A 561 -36.73 1.16 -15.50
N ILE A 562 -36.54 2.37 -16.02
CA ILE A 562 -35.53 2.64 -17.05
C ILE A 562 -34.12 2.39 -16.49
N LYS A 563 -33.86 2.81 -15.24
CA LYS A 563 -32.60 2.51 -14.55
C LYS A 563 -32.38 1.01 -14.41
N ASN A 564 -33.42 0.24 -14.09
CA ASN A 564 -33.34 -1.20 -13.96
C ASN A 564 -32.96 -1.85 -15.31
N VAL A 565 -33.65 -1.51 -16.39
CA VAL A 565 -33.33 -2.01 -17.75
C VAL A 565 -31.92 -1.61 -18.15
N LEU A 566 -31.51 -0.38 -17.87
CA LEU A 566 -30.14 0.10 -18.15
C LEU A 566 -29.09 -0.68 -17.34
N ASN A 567 -29.35 -0.97 -16.06
CA ASN A 567 -28.47 -1.84 -15.25
C ASN A 567 -28.29 -3.22 -15.86
N MET A 568 -29.37 -3.82 -16.39
CA MET A 568 -29.31 -5.13 -17.04
C MET A 568 -28.55 -5.07 -18.37
N ALA A 569 -28.72 -3.99 -19.14
CA ALA A 569 -27.94 -3.77 -20.37
C ALA A 569 -26.44 -3.63 -20.08
N ILE A 570 -26.04 -3.00 -18.97
CA ILE A 570 -24.62 -2.90 -18.58
C ILE A 570 -24.04 -4.29 -18.26
N LEU A 571 -24.80 -5.23 -17.72
CA LEU A 571 -24.30 -6.60 -17.52
C LEU A 571 -23.95 -7.28 -18.85
N GLU A 572 -24.76 -7.09 -19.90
CA GLU A 572 -24.45 -7.63 -21.23
C GLU A 572 -23.15 -7.04 -21.81
N LEU A 573 -22.81 -5.79 -21.48
CA LEU A 573 -21.56 -5.19 -21.92
C LEU A 573 -20.31 -5.95 -21.42
N TYR A 574 -20.38 -6.50 -20.21
CA TYR A 574 -19.26 -7.21 -19.57
C TYR A 574 -19.34 -8.74 -19.72
N PHE A 575 -20.52 -9.29 -19.96
CA PHE A 575 -20.77 -10.74 -19.97
C PHE A 575 -21.51 -11.18 -21.23
N TYR A 576 -21.22 -10.53 -22.38
CA TYR A 576 -21.92 -10.76 -23.64
C TYR A 576 -21.97 -12.24 -24.06
N ASP A 577 -20.81 -12.90 -24.14
CA ASP A 577 -20.73 -14.30 -24.59
C ASP A 577 -21.52 -15.23 -23.65
N HIS A 578 -21.32 -15.07 -22.34
CA HIS A 578 -22.05 -15.83 -21.31
C HIS A 578 -23.57 -15.63 -21.41
N MET A 579 -24.02 -14.38 -21.55
CA MET A 579 -25.45 -14.09 -21.64
C MET A 579 -26.06 -14.60 -22.96
N LYS A 580 -25.30 -14.60 -24.02
CA LYS A 580 -25.71 -15.14 -25.33
C LYS A 580 -25.82 -16.66 -25.31
N GLU A 581 -24.88 -17.35 -24.70
CA GLU A 581 -24.93 -18.83 -24.51
C GLU A 581 -26.16 -19.26 -23.71
N LEU A 582 -26.55 -18.48 -22.71
CA LEU A 582 -27.72 -18.74 -21.87
C LEU A 582 -29.04 -18.21 -22.47
N GLU A 583 -28.99 -17.61 -23.64
CA GLU A 583 -30.14 -16.98 -24.30
C GLU A 583 -30.83 -15.91 -23.42
N ILE A 584 -30.02 -15.09 -22.71
CA ILE A 584 -30.48 -13.97 -21.85
C ILE A 584 -29.89 -12.62 -22.28
N ASP A 585 -29.26 -12.52 -23.44
CA ASP A 585 -28.86 -11.25 -24.07
C ASP A 585 -30.09 -10.35 -24.30
N ILE A 586 -30.01 -9.05 -24.00
CA ILE A 586 -31.17 -8.15 -23.99
C ILE A 586 -31.03 -6.89 -24.84
N VAL A 587 -29.82 -6.45 -25.16
CA VAL A 587 -29.56 -5.14 -25.82
C VAL A 587 -30.30 -5.01 -27.13
N ARG A 588 -30.30 -6.06 -27.98
CA ARG A 588 -31.05 -6.09 -29.24
C ARG A 588 -32.57 -6.01 -29.06
N PHE A 589 -33.09 -6.61 -27.96
CA PHE A 589 -34.52 -6.56 -27.66
C PHE A 589 -34.91 -5.19 -27.16
N ILE A 590 -34.10 -4.57 -26.28
CA ILE A 590 -34.27 -3.18 -25.85
C ILE A 590 -34.23 -2.23 -27.05
N ALA A 591 -33.30 -2.42 -28.00
CA ALA A 591 -33.23 -1.61 -29.18
C ALA A 591 -34.52 -1.72 -30.07
N ASN A 592 -35.05 -2.93 -30.22
CA ASN A 592 -36.30 -3.16 -30.90
C ASN A 592 -37.50 -2.54 -30.18
N ASP A 593 -37.55 -2.69 -28.86
CA ASP A 593 -38.59 -2.08 -28.02
C ASP A 593 -38.58 -0.55 -28.17
N ILE A 594 -37.40 0.07 -28.04
CA ILE A 594 -37.23 1.52 -28.21
C ILE A 594 -37.65 1.95 -29.61
N ASN A 595 -37.21 1.27 -30.69
CA ASN A 595 -37.56 1.59 -32.05
C ASN A 595 -39.07 1.49 -32.26
N THR A 596 -39.72 0.43 -31.82
CA THR A 596 -41.17 0.25 -31.88
C THR A 596 -41.92 1.40 -31.24
N ILE A 597 -41.42 1.88 -30.10
CA ILE A 597 -42.06 2.97 -29.31
C ILE A 597 -41.80 4.33 -29.98
N ILE A 598 -40.59 4.55 -30.55
CA ILE A 598 -40.15 5.82 -31.14
C ILE A 598 -40.67 5.97 -32.58
N GLU A 599 -40.74 4.91 -33.39
CA GLU A 599 -41.27 4.95 -34.75
C GLU A 599 -42.72 5.45 -34.83
N ASN A 600 -43.44 5.24 -33.72
CA ASN A 600 -44.80 5.78 -33.52
C ASN A 600 -44.85 7.26 -33.09
N ASN A 601 -43.70 7.95 -32.91
CA ASN A 601 -43.59 9.32 -32.42
C ASN A 601 -42.50 10.12 -33.16
N ASN A 602 -42.83 11.25 -33.77
CA ASN A 602 -41.94 12.12 -34.53
C ASN A 602 -40.69 12.59 -33.75
N LYS A 603 -39.55 12.80 -34.47
CA LYS A 603 -38.21 13.09 -33.97
C LYS A 603 -38.03 14.34 -33.07
N ASN A 604 -39.00 15.25 -32.99
CA ASN A 604 -38.99 16.45 -32.11
C ASN A 604 -40.09 16.39 -31.05
N LEU A 605 -39.85 15.64 -29.99
CA LEU A 605 -40.81 15.46 -28.91
C LEU A 605 -40.90 16.68 -27.97
N THR A 606 -42.10 17.21 -27.79
CA THR A 606 -42.41 18.17 -26.71
C THR A 606 -42.23 17.51 -25.34
N ARG A 607 -42.17 18.30 -24.24
CA ARG A 607 -42.04 17.77 -22.88
C ARG A 607 -43.19 16.79 -22.52
N ILE A 608 -44.39 17.06 -22.95
CA ILE A 608 -45.57 16.21 -22.73
C ILE A 608 -45.43 14.88 -23.49
N GLN A 609 -44.98 14.93 -24.74
CA GLN A 609 -44.74 13.72 -25.55
C GLN A 609 -43.63 12.84 -24.98
N LYS A 610 -42.58 13.43 -24.36
CA LYS A 610 -41.54 12.70 -23.65
C LYS A 610 -42.07 11.97 -22.39
N ILE A 611 -42.96 12.59 -21.64
CA ILE A 611 -43.65 11.97 -20.47
C ILE A 611 -44.47 10.78 -20.94
N SER A 612 -45.34 10.97 -21.95
CA SER A 612 -46.16 9.92 -22.56
C SER A 612 -45.31 8.76 -23.10
N LEU A 613 -44.17 9.05 -23.71
CA LEU A 613 -43.24 8.03 -24.19
C LEU A 613 -42.65 7.20 -23.05
N ASN A 614 -42.26 7.85 -21.96
CA ASN A 614 -41.76 7.16 -20.79
C ASN A 614 -42.77 6.25 -20.14
N ASP A 615 -44.02 6.68 -20.01
CA ASP A 615 -45.13 5.87 -19.50
C ASP A 615 -45.39 4.64 -20.37
N LYS A 616 -45.33 4.79 -21.70
CA LYS A 616 -45.41 3.68 -22.64
C LYS A 616 -44.27 2.69 -22.50
N ILE A 617 -43.03 3.18 -22.38
CA ILE A 617 -41.88 2.32 -22.18
C ILE A 617 -41.97 1.54 -20.85
N ASN A 618 -42.40 2.20 -19.78
CA ASN A 618 -42.59 1.54 -18.49
C ASN A 618 -43.67 0.46 -18.55
N THR A 619 -44.79 0.74 -19.21
CA THR A 619 -45.89 -0.23 -19.40
C THR A 619 -45.40 -1.42 -20.21
N PHE A 620 -44.66 -1.17 -21.30
CA PHE A 620 -44.12 -2.17 -22.21
C PHE A 620 -43.18 -3.14 -21.51
N TRP A 621 -42.25 -2.63 -20.69
CA TRP A 621 -41.33 -3.46 -19.94
C TRP A 621 -41.88 -4.08 -18.65
N ASN A 622 -43.15 -3.88 -18.34
CA ASN A 622 -43.92 -4.63 -17.35
C ASN A 622 -44.83 -5.73 -17.95
N ASP A 623 -44.94 -5.76 -19.28
CA ASP A 623 -45.69 -6.79 -19.96
C ASP A 623 -44.98 -8.16 -19.88
N SER A 624 -45.61 -9.14 -19.30
CA SER A 624 -45.09 -10.51 -19.21
C SER A 624 -44.88 -11.19 -20.56
N ASN A 625 -45.47 -10.67 -21.65
CA ASN A 625 -45.27 -11.15 -22.99
C ASN A 625 -44.05 -10.51 -23.67
N ASN A 626 -43.52 -9.39 -23.14
CA ASN A 626 -42.37 -8.71 -23.68
C ASN A 626 -41.08 -9.53 -23.44
N GLU A 627 -40.28 -9.70 -24.49
CA GLU A 627 -39.07 -10.53 -24.44
C GLU A 627 -37.98 -9.96 -23.54
N THR A 628 -37.78 -8.62 -23.52
CA THR A 628 -36.88 -7.95 -22.60
C THR A 628 -37.23 -8.23 -21.16
N PHE A 629 -38.54 -8.15 -20.81
CA PHE A 629 -39.02 -8.43 -19.45
C PHE A 629 -38.74 -9.87 -19.04
N LYS A 630 -39.07 -10.87 -19.87
CA LYS A 630 -38.84 -12.29 -19.59
C LYS A 630 -37.38 -12.58 -19.34
N ARG A 631 -36.50 -12.06 -20.20
CA ARG A 631 -35.05 -12.29 -20.09
C ARG A 631 -34.48 -11.68 -18.82
N ILE A 632 -34.81 -10.42 -18.50
CA ILE A 632 -34.37 -9.76 -17.26
C ILE A 632 -34.73 -10.58 -16.01
N ASN A 633 -35.96 -11.08 -15.95
CA ASN A 633 -36.43 -11.85 -14.78
C ASN A 633 -35.76 -13.24 -14.65
N SER A 634 -35.16 -13.75 -15.71
CA SER A 634 -34.46 -15.05 -15.69
C SER A 634 -32.95 -14.95 -15.34
N PHE A 635 -32.37 -13.75 -15.19
CA PHE A 635 -30.93 -13.57 -14.98
C PHE A 635 -30.39 -14.31 -13.76
N SER A 636 -31.02 -14.14 -12.60
CA SER A 636 -30.55 -14.76 -11.34
C SER A 636 -30.69 -16.28 -11.36
N GLU A 637 -31.73 -16.81 -12.03
CA GLU A 637 -31.97 -18.25 -12.14
C GLU A 637 -31.00 -18.91 -13.13
N LYS A 638 -30.85 -18.33 -14.33
CA LYS A 638 -29.98 -18.87 -15.39
C LYS A 638 -28.50 -18.63 -15.14
N SER A 639 -28.12 -17.61 -14.35
CA SER A 639 -26.71 -17.30 -14.07
C SER A 639 -26.49 -17.11 -12.55
N PRO A 640 -26.56 -18.22 -11.76
CA PRO A 640 -26.46 -18.14 -10.31
C PRO A 640 -25.05 -17.76 -9.80
N ASN A 641 -24.00 -18.02 -10.58
CA ASN A 641 -22.60 -17.82 -10.16
C ASN A 641 -21.98 -16.52 -10.68
N ILE A 642 -22.57 -15.87 -11.69
CA ILE A 642 -22.00 -14.65 -12.31
C ILE A 642 -22.95 -13.48 -12.11
N LEU A 643 -24.16 -13.52 -12.68
CA LEU A 643 -25.07 -12.37 -12.65
C LEU A 643 -25.79 -12.22 -11.30
N LYS A 644 -26.19 -13.32 -10.67
CA LYS A 644 -26.89 -13.27 -9.39
C LYS A 644 -26.10 -12.57 -8.29
N PRO A 645 -24.80 -12.86 -8.03
CA PRO A 645 -24.01 -12.14 -7.04
C PRO A 645 -23.94 -10.64 -7.30
N ILE A 646 -23.89 -10.22 -8.57
CA ILE A 646 -23.87 -8.80 -8.96
C ILE A 646 -25.22 -8.12 -8.71
N LEU A 647 -26.30 -8.82 -8.90
CA LEU A 647 -27.66 -8.27 -8.73
C LEU A 647 -28.09 -8.19 -7.27
N GLU A 648 -27.60 -9.09 -6.43
CA GLU A 648 -27.95 -9.20 -5.01
C GLU A 648 -26.94 -8.48 -4.08
N GLY A 649 -25.69 -8.23 -4.52
CA GLY A 649 -24.61 -7.53 -3.79
C GLY A 649 -24.70 -6.04 -3.89
#